data_0eaa007aae3ddf44089cafc7e920579a
#
_entry.id   0eaa007aae3ddf44089cafc7e920579a
#
_cell.length_a   1.000
_cell.length_b   1.000
_cell.length_c   1.000
_cell.angle_alpha   90.00
_cell.angle_beta   90.00
_cell.angle_gamma   90.00
#
_symmetry.space_group_name_H-M   'P 1'
#
loop_
_entity.id
_entity.type
_entity.pdbx_description
1 polymer ?
#
loop_
_entity_poly.entity_id
_entity_poly.type
_entity_poly.pdbx_seq_one_letter_code
_entity_poly.pdbx_strand_id
1 'polypeptide(L)'
;MVMQALRSMLWLLFTCCGSGAALAAAPPGQAIPTGKLPQGVTPLAYSLHIKADPRAERFEGQSRIRVRLDRPAERVWLHAQQIEVRELLASDAKGKPLKAQAQVHGDSGVLEVRFAAPVPAQEITLDFRYEAPFNGELQGLYKVKLGNDPYAVTQMEPVSARYAFPGFDEPRFKTPFDISLTVPVADVAVTNTRQISEQKSADGRWKTLRFATTRPLPTYLVALAIGPWEVVEAKPIPANAVRKTPLPLRGLAARGNGGKLGWALQTAAEIVPFFEEYTAQPYPFDKLDLLGAPDFSAGAMENAGLIIYKDAALLIDKDSAAERYRGVYNINAHEIAHQWYGDLVTVPWWDDIWLNEAYATWGQAKAAMAQHPEYEADLGALEGRMWAMSSDSLLSTRKIRQPIDSRGDIETAFDGITYQKGAAVLAMFERWVGEDRFRAGMRAYLAAHAFGSGSSDDLIATLAEHGGKGAVFASAMRSFLDQPGVPLVKAGVECRDGKAGLHLAQTRYLPYGVLAKDSQQWSVPVCVRFGHGQAHATQCFLLEQAQQRFDLDGACPDWFMPNADARGYYRFELSGEDFARLAKASAQLSAAEQVVYADALGAAFARGSLAPTVLLDAMPAFAGSPKPQVATALLMRYRWIREHVASEATRPLLDAWAAALYAPRMQELGWHRKDGEDSTTTALRTRLADFLAVTVRQPAARATLGAQGRAALGFDGSGKVDLARADPDLLGDALAIAVQDGDAAVFEAAQRAFEASRNTVHRYALLGALGSTRDPALAARVRDYGLTSAVQIGEMGFLYGAQMNEPANRAATWQWLGQHFDDLRKRLPPFAQSRVPGMFADGRCSVAAADELAAFFTPRIKDLIGGERGLAQTVERIRQCSALREHTDARPLDEWVVARSRH
;
A
#
# COMPACT_ATOMS: atom_id res chain seq x y z
N MET A 1 50.61 33.45 10.27
CA MET A 1 51.09 34.83 10.47
C MET A 1 49.91 35.77 10.24
N VAL A 2 49.56 36.38 11.31
CA VAL A 2 49.14 37.77 11.54
C VAL A 2 47.71 38.08 11.04
N MET A 3 46.69 37.99 11.88
CA MET A 3 46.29 38.83 13.03
C MET A 3 45.78 40.24 12.65
N GLN A 4 44.44 40.45 12.97
CA GLN A 4 43.94 41.66 13.66
C GLN A 4 44.16 43.02 12.94
N ALA A 5 43.25 43.95 12.86
CA ALA A 5 42.33 44.53 13.79
C ALA A 5 41.72 45.82 13.21
N LEU A 6 40.72 46.28 13.90
CA LEU A 6 40.20 47.62 14.30
C LEU A 6 39.12 48.18 13.41
N ARG A 7 37.90 48.29 13.95
CA ARG A 7 37.32 49.28 14.85
C ARG A 7 37.31 50.74 14.37
N SER A 8 36.09 51.23 14.20
CA SER A 8 35.55 52.47 14.79
C SER A 8 35.10 53.65 13.88
N MET A 9 33.92 54.11 14.16
CA MET A 9 33.39 55.52 14.13
C MET A 9 32.95 56.05 12.75
N LEU A 10 31.83 56.80 12.59
CA LEU A 10 31.00 57.67 13.41
C LEU A 10 29.74 58.04 12.66
N TRP A 11 28.64 58.14 13.36
CA TRP A 11 27.49 59.03 13.31
C TRP A 11 27.36 60.06 12.19
N LEU A 12 26.14 60.16 11.61
CA LEU A 12 25.37 61.38 11.51
C LEU A 12 23.85 61.14 11.24
N LEU A 13 23.06 61.86 12.02
CA LEU A 13 21.63 61.92 12.08
C LEU A 13 20.97 62.41 10.77
N PHE A 14 19.82 61.83 10.42
CA PHE A 14 18.68 62.60 9.87
C PHE A 14 17.38 62.11 10.41
N THR A 15 16.73 62.90 11.19
CA THR A 15 15.36 62.79 11.68
C THR A 15 14.38 63.08 10.55
N CYS A 16 13.44 62.16 10.29
CA CYS A 16 12.16 62.46 9.71
C CYS A 16 11.07 61.63 10.42
N CYS A 17 10.16 62.33 11.09
CA CYS A 17 8.98 61.80 11.75
C CYS A 17 8.05 61.14 10.72
N GLY A 18 7.82 59.85 10.87
CA GLY A 18 6.74 59.08 10.24
C GLY A 18 6.07 58.24 11.34
N SER A 19 4.84 58.53 11.67
CA SER A 19 4.00 57.81 12.66
C SER A 19 3.78 56.38 12.17
N GLY A 20 4.67 55.48 12.53
CA GLY A 20 4.51 54.04 12.44
C GLY A 20 3.83 53.56 13.71
N ALA A 21 2.60 53.11 13.62
CA ALA A 21 1.97 52.35 14.68
C ALA A 21 2.86 51.10 14.96
N ALA A 22 3.48 51.10 16.13
CA ALA A 22 4.21 49.93 16.62
C ALA A 22 3.18 48.82 16.80
N LEU A 23 3.19 47.86 15.89
CA LEU A 23 2.63 46.53 16.14
C LEU A 23 3.36 46.00 17.38
N ALA A 24 2.67 46.01 18.52
CA ALA A 24 3.13 45.39 19.74
C ALA A 24 3.51 43.94 19.40
N ALA A 25 4.78 43.57 19.60
CA ALA A 25 5.21 42.20 19.56
C ALA A 25 4.31 41.40 20.51
N ALA A 26 3.63 40.40 19.95
CA ALA A 26 2.82 39.49 20.76
C ALA A 26 3.72 38.88 21.86
N PRO A 27 3.20 38.69 23.08
CA PRO A 27 3.94 38.00 24.14
C PRO A 27 4.39 36.63 23.64
N PRO A 28 5.45 36.02 24.20
CA PRO A 28 5.99 34.76 23.72
C PRO A 28 4.90 33.70 23.77
N GLY A 29 4.19 33.55 22.65
CA GLY A 29 3.12 32.57 22.46
C GLY A 29 3.70 31.20 22.41
N GLN A 30 3.08 30.22 23.05
CA GLN A 30 3.36 28.82 22.89
C GLN A 30 3.41 28.53 21.38
N ALA A 31 4.48 27.89 20.92
CA ALA A 31 4.66 27.56 19.49
C ALA A 31 3.46 26.76 18.97
N ILE A 32 3.09 26.99 17.71
CA ILE A 32 2.05 26.19 17.04
C ILE A 32 2.45 24.72 17.13
N PRO A 33 1.57 23.82 17.62
CA PRO A 33 1.88 22.40 17.71
C PRO A 33 2.24 21.81 16.35
N THR A 34 3.31 21.02 16.33
CA THR A 34 3.66 20.15 15.20
C THR A 34 3.50 18.70 15.67
N GLY A 35 2.96 17.82 14.84
CA GLY A 35 2.64 16.46 15.26
C GLY A 35 1.47 16.37 16.23
N LYS A 36 1.70 15.85 17.46
CA LYS A 36 0.63 15.66 18.46
C LYS A 36 0.15 16.96 19.10
N LEU A 37 -1.15 17.07 19.30
CA LEU A 37 -1.74 18.16 20.09
C LEU A 37 -1.31 18.08 21.56
N PRO A 38 -1.21 19.22 22.28
CA PRO A 38 -0.88 19.24 23.69
C PRO A 38 -1.88 18.44 24.55
N GLN A 39 -1.37 17.84 25.64
CA GLN A 39 -2.18 17.13 26.60
C GLN A 39 -3.03 18.05 27.49
N GLY A 40 -4.08 17.48 28.11
CA GLY A 40 -4.93 18.16 29.07
C GLY A 40 -6.22 18.71 28.46
N VAL A 41 -6.51 18.31 27.19
CA VAL A 41 -7.78 18.60 26.51
C VAL A 41 -8.25 17.32 25.86
N THR A 42 -9.49 16.89 26.15
CA THR A 42 -10.06 15.63 25.66
C THR A 42 -11.43 15.88 25.03
N PRO A 43 -11.65 15.56 23.74
CA PRO A 43 -12.99 15.59 23.17
C PRO A 43 -13.83 14.44 23.75
N LEU A 44 -15.11 14.70 23.96
CA LEU A 44 -16.05 13.75 24.57
C LEU A 44 -17.13 13.29 23.60
N ALA A 45 -17.58 14.14 22.70
CA ALA A 45 -18.57 13.84 21.68
C ALA A 45 -18.61 14.92 20.61
N TYR A 46 -19.02 14.55 19.39
CA TYR A 46 -19.28 15.46 18.28
C TYR A 46 -20.76 15.43 17.89
N SER A 47 -21.30 16.61 17.53
CA SER A 47 -22.49 16.73 16.71
C SER A 47 -22.07 17.42 15.41
N LEU A 48 -22.13 16.69 14.29
CA LEU A 48 -21.65 17.11 12.99
C LEU A 48 -22.82 17.26 12.03
N HIS A 49 -23.00 18.48 11.50
CA HIS A 49 -23.95 18.75 10.43
C HIS A 49 -23.21 19.25 9.20
N ILE A 50 -23.40 18.60 8.05
CA ILE A 50 -22.80 19.01 6.78
C ILE A 50 -23.90 19.20 5.75
N LYS A 51 -23.90 20.36 5.09
CA LYS A 51 -24.75 20.68 3.94
C LYS A 51 -23.89 20.72 2.69
N ALA A 52 -24.08 19.76 1.80
CA ALA A 52 -23.24 19.59 0.64
C ALA A 52 -24.05 19.23 -0.62
N ASP A 53 -23.70 19.89 -1.73
CA ASP A 53 -24.13 19.53 -3.08
C ASP A 53 -22.88 19.23 -3.91
N PRO A 54 -22.70 18.02 -4.44
CA PRO A 54 -21.54 17.68 -5.28
C PRO A 54 -21.39 18.54 -6.55
N ARG A 55 -22.42 19.33 -6.91
CA ARG A 55 -22.41 20.27 -8.06
C ARG A 55 -21.78 21.61 -7.71
N ALA A 56 -21.74 21.94 -6.40
CA ALA A 56 -21.16 23.19 -5.89
C ALA A 56 -19.64 23.09 -5.76
N GLU A 57 -18.98 24.25 -5.57
CA GLU A 57 -17.54 24.30 -5.32
C GLU A 57 -17.20 24.22 -3.84
N ARG A 58 -18.14 24.53 -2.97
CA ARG A 58 -17.97 24.59 -1.52
C ARG A 58 -19.13 23.89 -0.81
N PHE A 59 -18.91 23.51 0.42
CA PHE A 59 -19.92 22.99 1.34
C PHE A 59 -19.92 23.79 2.64
N GLU A 60 -21.04 23.75 3.38
CA GLU A 60 -21.23 24.36 4.67
C GLU A 60 -21.24 23.30 5.76
N GLY A 61 -20.74 23.62 6.95
CA GLY A 61 -20.79 22.68 8.07
C GLY A 61 -20.93 23.34 9.42
N GLN A 62 -21.41 22.55 10.38
CA GLN A 62 -21.40 22.85 11.80
C GLN A 62 -20.74 21.70 12.54
N SER A 63 -19.70 21.98 13.34
CA SER A 63 -19.03 21.02 14.20
C SER A 63 -19.16 21.49 15.65
N ARG A 64 -20.03 20.82 16.41
CA ARG A 64 -20.20 21.05 17.85
C ARG A 64 -19.48 19.97 18.62
N ILE A 65 -18.51 20.34 19.44
CA ILE A 65 -17.62 19.45 20.17
C ILE A 65 -17.78 19.70 21.66
N ARG A 66 -18.14 18.64 22.42
CA ARG A 66 -17.99 18.67 23.88
C ARG A 66 -16.57 18.29 24.22
N VAL A 67 -15.93 19.10 25.07
CA VAL A 67 -14.51 18.97 25.39
C VAL A 67 -14.33 19.08 26.92
N ARG A 68 -13.52 18.20 27.49
CA ARG A 68 -13.07 18.27 28.87
C ARG A 68 -11.70 18.95 28.95
N LEU A 69 -11.60 19.96 29.79
CA LEU A 69 -10.36 20.59 30.19
C LEU A 69 -9.90 19.97 31.52
N ASP A 70 -8.74 19.30 31.52
CA ASP A 70 -8.22 18.65 32.73
C ASP A 70 -7.50 19.65 33.65
N ARG A 71 -7.19 20.87 33.16
CA ARG A 71 -6.56 21.99 33.85
C ARG A 71 -7.08 23.32 33.30
N PRO A 72 -6.92 24.47 34.02
CA PRO A 72 -7.27 25.75 33.48
C PRO A 72 -6.57 26.03 32.16
N ALA A 73 -7.32 26.55 31.18
CA ALA A 73 -6.81 26.78 29.84
C ALA A 73 -7.17 28.17 29.31
N GLU A 74 -6.18 28.85 28.75
CA GLU A 74 -6.37 30.10 27.99
C GLU A 74 -6.63 29.84 26.52
N ARG A 75 -6.25 28.62 26.06
CA ARG A 75 -6.41 28.21 24.67
C ARG A 75 -6.63 26.69 24.55
N VAL A 76 -7.29 26.32 23.46
CA VAL A 76 -7.47 24.94 23.02
C VAL A 76 -6.95 24.82 21.58
N TRP A 77 -6.14 23.81 21.32
CA TRP A 77 -5.63 23.49 19.99
C TRP A 77 -6.46 22.36 19.39
N LEU A 78 -6.86 22.54 18.13
CA LEU A 78 -7.55 21.55 17.29
C LEU A 78 -6.89 21.53 15.90
N HIS A 79 -7.52 20.82 14.97
CA HIS A 79 -7.12 20.81 13.58
C HIS A 79 -8.23 21.39 12.69
N ALA A 80 -7.84 22.19 11.71
CA ALA A 80 -8.63 22.64 10.57
C ALA A 80 -7.69 23.12 9.47
N GLN A 81 -7.96 22.74 8.22
CA GLN A 81 -7.15 23.13 7.07
C GLN A 81 -8.05 23.45 5.87
N GLN A 82 -7.81 24.58 5.21
CA GLN A 82 -8.65 25.09 4.13
C GLN A 82 -10.12 25.33 4.55
N ILE A 83 -10.39 25.41 5.85
CA ILE A 83 -11.70 25.67 6.44
C ILE A 83 -11.77 27.15 6.82
N GLU A 84 -12.85 27.82 6.42
CA GLU A 84 -13.18 29.17 6.81
C GLU A 84 -14.18 29.14 7.96
N VAL A 85 -13.71 29.39 9.19
CA VAL A 85 -14.57 29.47 10.37
C VAL A 85 -15.34 30.78 10.32
N ARG A 86 -16.66 30.72 10.15
CA ARG A 86 -17.56 31.84 10.09
C ARG A 86 -17.98 32.33 11.47
N GLU A 87 -18.20 31.40 12.39
CA GLU A 87 -18.64 31.69 13.75
C GLU A 87 -18.10 30.63 14.72
N LEU A 88 -17.67 31.04 15.90
CA LEU A 88 -17.40 30.19 17.05
C LEU A 88 -18.26 30.61 18.22
N LEU A 89 -19.10 29.74 18.74
CA LEU A 89 -19.80 29.83 19.99
C LEU A 89 -19.16 28.89 21.00
N ALA A 90 -18.69 29.44 22.13
CA ALA A 90 -18.15 28.61 23.21
C ALA A 90 -18.99 28.77 24.45
N SER A 91 -19.23 27.69 25.21
CA SER A 91 -20.00 27.73 26.46
C SER A 91 -19.44 26.76 27.49
N ASP A 92 -19.68 27.03 28.77
CA ASP A 92 -19.41 26.09 29.86
C ASP A 92 -20.45 24.94 29.92
N ALA A 93 -20.27 23.99 30.82
CA ALA A 93 -21.17 22.85 31.02
C ALA A 93 -22.63 23.26 31.39
N LYS A 94 -22.85 24.50 31.88
CA LYS A 94 -24.16 25.04 32.20
C LYS A 94 -24.77 25.87 31.06
N GLY A 95 -24.08 25.94 29.90
CA GLY A 95 -24.52 26.73 28.75
C GLY A 95 -24.17 28.21 28.83
N LYS A 96 -23.42 28.67 29.84
CA LYS A 96 -23.00 30.07 29.95
C LYS A 96 -21.97 30.39 28.88
N PRO A 97 -22.14 31.47 28.09
CA PRO A 97 -21.22 31.84 27.04
C PRO A 97 -19.80 32.13 27.55
N LEU A 98 -18.82 31.62 26.88
CA LEU A 98 -17.40 31.89 27.03
C LEU A 98 -16.94 32.73 25.83
N LYS A 99 -16.32 33.88 26.08
CA LYS A 99 -15.76 34.70 25.00
C LYS A 99 -14.52 34.02 24.46
N ALA A 100 -14.54 33.61 23.19
CA ALA A 100 -13.46 32.94 22.52
C ALA A 100 -13.32 33.41 21.07
N GLN A 101 -12.14 33.27 20.50
CA GLN A 101 -11.84 33.52 19.09
C GLN A 101 -11.16 32.30 18.50
N ALA A 102 -11.47 31.99 17.24
CA ALA A 102 -10.86 30.92 16.46
C ALA A 102 -9.88 31.50 15.44
N GLN A 103 -8.71 30.88 15.29
CA GLN A 103 -7.72 31.22 14.28
C GLN A 103 -7.14 29.96 13.63
N VAL A 104 -7.32 29.79 12.32
CA VAL A 104 -6.67 28.76 11.52
C VAL A 104 -5.27 29.24 11.15
N HIS A 105 -4.24 28.43 11.44
CA HIS A 105 -2.84 28.78 11.20
C HIS A 105 -2.34 28.25 9.84
N GLY A 106 -2.94 28.72 8.75
CA GLY A 106 -2.49 28.48 7.38
C GLY A 106 -2.26 26.98 7.07
N ASP A 107 -1.10 26.66 6.50
CA ASP A 107 -0.76 25.29 6.06
C ASP A 107 -0.37 24.34 7.20
N SER A 108 -0.31 24.83 8.46
CA SER A 108 -0.01 23.96 9.60
C SER A 108 -1.11 22.93 9.88
N GLY A 109 -2.33 23.17 9.38
CA GLY A 109 -3.52 22.37 9.68
C GLY A 109 -4.01 22.49 11.10
N VAL A 110 -3.55 23.50 11.84
CA VAL A 110 -3.87 23.73 13.27
C VAL A 110 -4.86 24.88 13.40
N LEU A 111 -5.84 24.70 14.27
CA LEU A 111 -6.84 25.69 14.69
C LEU A 111 -6.60 26.03 16.17
N GLU A 112 -6.39 27.28 16.47
CA GLU A 112 -6.34 27.82 17.84
C GLU A 112 -7.72 28.39 18.24
N VAL A 113 -8.22 27.95 19.39
CA VAL A 113 -9.31 28.61 20.09
C VAL A 113 -8.71 29.32 21.30
N ARG A 114 -8.76 30.66 21.34
CA ARG A 114 -8.25 31.51 22.43
C ARG A 114 -9.41 32.10 23.23
N PHE A 115 -9.40 31.88 24.54
CA PHE A 115 -10.38 32.44 25.44
C PHE A 115 -9.95 33.84 25.90
N ALA A 116 -10.93 34.74 26.12
CA ALA A 116 -10.67 36.09 26.63
C ALA A 116 -10.15 36.10 28.10
N ALA A 117 -10.38 35.03 28.85
CA ALA A 117 -9.88 34.80 30.19
C ALA A 117 -9.67 33.29 30.40
N PRO A 118 -8.75 32.84 31.30
CA PRO A 118 -8.55 31.43 31.56
C PRO A 118 -9.86 30.72 31.97
N VAL A 119 -10.15 29.61 31.31
CA VAL A 119 -11.33 28.79 31.64
C VAL A 119 -10.87 27.68 32.60
N PRO A 120 -11.51 27.54 33.78
CA PRO A 120 -11.18 26.51 34.75
C PRO A 120 -11.27 25.07 34.17
N ALA A 121 -10.67 24.10 34.83
CA ALA A 121 -10.85 22.69 34.54
C ALA A 121 -12.32 22.30 34.64
N GLN A 122 -12.94 22.01 33.50
CA GLN A 122 -14.37 21.69 33.38
C GLN A 122 -14.70 21.14 31.98
N GLU A 123 -15.93 20.71 31.78
CA GLU A 123 -16.46 20.46 30.43
C GLU A 123 -16.89 21.80 29.81
N ILE A 124 -16.59 21.93 28.51
CA ILE A 124 -17.02 23.05 27.67
C ILE A 124 -17.60 22.54 26.36
N THR A 125 -18.32 23.37 25.65
CA THR A 125 -18.77 23.13 24.28
C THR A 125 -18.17 24.19 23.36
N LEU A 126 -17.58 23.70 22.24
CA LEU A 126 -17.11 24.51 21.11
C LEU A 126 -18.04 24.24 19.93
N ASP A 127 -18.68 25.24 19.39
CA ASP A 127 -19.62 25.15 18.27
C ASP A 127 -19.13 26.02 17.13
N PHE A 128 -18.61 25.36 16.06
CA PHE A 128 -18.06 26.03 14.88
C PHE A 128 -19.07 25.96 13.74
N ARG A 129 -19.40 27.14 13.14
CA ARG A 129 -20.01 27.20 11.81
C ARG A 129 -18.95 27.60 10.81
N TYR A 130 -18.87 26.85 9.70
CA TYR A 130 -17.79 27.00 8.74
C TYR A 130 -18.22 26.72 7.31
N GLU A 131 -17.38 27.13 6.39
CA GLU A 131 -17.41 26.75 4.98
C GLU A 131 -16.05 26.18 4.57
N ALA A 132 -16.06 25.24 3.63
CA ALA A 132 -14.85 24.71 3.05
C ALA A 132 -15.03 24.38 1.56
N PRO A 133 -13.97 24.46 0.73
CA PRO A 133 -14.00 23.92 -0.63
C PRO A 133 -14.06 22.40 -0.57
N PHE A 134 -14.65 21.76 -1.60
CA PHE A 134 -14.35 20.36 -1.84
C PHE A 134 -12.87 20.23 -2.20
N ASN A 135 -12.17 19.31 -1.54
CA ASN A 135 -10.73 19.14 -1.73
C ASN A 135 -10.40 18.66 -3.14
N GLY A 136 -9.34 19.21 -3.74
CA GLY A 136 -8.91 18.87 -5.11
C GLY A 136 -7.88 17.73 -5.19
N GLU A 137 -7.41 17.22 -4.04
CA GLU A 137 -6.34 16.22 -3.94
C GLU A 137 -6.86 14.85 -3.49
N LEU A 138 -8.16 14.59 -3.64
CA LEU A 138 -8.85 13.35 -3.23
C LEU A 138 -8.71 13.04 -1.73
N GLN A 139 -8.74 14.07 -0.87
CA GLN A 139 -8.62 13.97 0.58
C GLN A 139 -9.73 14.73 1.30
N GLY A 140 -9.97 14.43 2.59
CA GLY A 140 -11.05 15.04 3.34
C GLY A 140 -12.41 14.76 2.68
N LEU A 141 -13.26 15.77 2.52
CA LEU A 141 -14.46 15.69 1.68
C LEU A 141 -14.15 16.28 0.30
N TYR A 142 -14.16 15.43 -0.72
CA TYR A 142 -13.83 15.80 -2.11
C TYR A 142 -14.94 15.43 -3.08
N LYS A 143 -14.88 15.95 -4.30
CA LYS A 143 -15.85 15.65 -5.35
C LYS A 143 -15.19 15.03 -6.58
N VAL A 144 -15.91 14.09 -7.20
CA VAL A 144 -15.53 13.42 -8.44
C VAL A 144 -16.71 13.35 -9.40
N LYS A 145 -16.45 13.11 -10.67
CA LYS A 145 -17.46 12.88 -11.69
C LYS A 145 -17.24 11.55 -12.40
N LEU A 146 -18.34 10.85 -12.67
CA LEU A 146 -18.35 9.72 -13.59
C LEU A 146 -19.34 10.06 -14.74
N GLY A 147 -18.83 10.37 -15.91
CA GLY A 147 -19.62 10.99 -16.97
C GLY A 147 -20.13 12.37 -16.52
N ASN A 148 -21.46 12.55 -16.51
CA ASN A 148 -22.10 13.79 -16.06
C ASN A 148 -22.56 13.75 -14.60
N ASP A 149 -22.44 12.61 -13.93
CA ASP A 149 -22.92 12.43 -12.57
C ASP A 149 -21.85 12.85 -11.56
N PRO A 150 -22.15 13.82 -10.67
CA PRO A 150 -21.23 14.26 -9.62
C PRO A 150 -21.45 13.46 -8.33
N TYR A 151 -20.35 13.15 -7.66
CA TYR A 151 -20.30 12.48 -6.37
C TYR A 151 -19.41 13.22 -5.40
N ALA A 152 -19.76 13.24 -4.11
CA ALA A 152 -18.87 13.67 -3.05
C ALA A 152 -18.62 12.50 -2.11
N VAL A 153 -17.36 12.30 -1.75
CA VAL A 153 -16.88 11.16 -0.96
C VAL A 153 -15.79 11.63 -0.01
N THR A 154 -15.58 10.91 1.06
CA THR A 154 -14.49 11.21 2.01
C THR A 154 -13.34 10.23 1.89
N GLN A 155 -12.11 10.75 2.08
CA GLN A 155 -10.91 10.02 2.47
C GLN A 155 -10.23 10.80 3.57
N MET A 156 -10.33 10.32 4.83
CA MET A 156 -9.88 11.09 5.98
C MET A 156 -8.61 10.55 6.62
N GLU A 157 -8.24 9.30 6.38
CA GLU A 157 -6.97 8.76 6.83
C GLU A 157 -5.81 9.30 5.99
N PRO A 158 -4.64 9.57 6.62
CA PRO A 158 -4.43 9.50 8.08
C PRO A 158 -4.87 10.76 8.84
N VAL A 159 -4.78 11.95 8.26
CA VAL A 159 -4.98 13.24 8.95
C VAL A 159 -5.75 14.25 8.09
N SER A 160 -6.70 13.76 7.32
CA SER A 160 -7.44 14.59 6.36
C SER A 160 -8.88 14.94 6.78
N ALA A 161 -9.34 14.50 7.97
CA ALA A 161 -10.60 14.96 8.53
C ALA A 161 -10.60 16.47 8.76
N ARG A 162 -9.45 17.06 9.02
CA ARG A 162 -9.24 18.51 9.18
C ARG A 162 -9.58 19.35 7.96
N TYR A 163 -9.73 18.76 6.76
CA TYR A 163 -10.25 19.41 5.56
C TYR A 163 -11.78 19.38 5.47
N ALA A 164 -12.43 18.51 6.25
CA ALA A 164 -13.87 18.33 6.22
C ALA A 164 -14.57 19.04 7.37
N PHE A 165 -13.98 19.07 8.57
CA PHE A 165 -14.54 19.75 9.76
C PHE A 165 -13.45 20.08 10.79
N PRO A 166 -13.64 21.15 11.59
CA PRO A 166 -12.81 21.43 12.76
C PRO A 166 -12.92 20.31 13.78
N GLY A 167 -11.77 19.75 14.25
CA GLY A 167 -11.79 18.63 15.18
C GLY A 167 -10.43 18.27 15.77
N PHE A 168 -10.41 17.28 16.64
CA PHE A 168 -9.21 16.69 17.23
C PHE A 168 -8.76 15.50 16.35
N ASP A 169 -8.06 15.81 15.26
CA ASP A 169 -7.72 14.87 14.18
C ASP A 169 -6.47 14.05 14.53
N GLU A 170 -6.61 13.21 15.56
CA GLU A 170 -5.60 12.25 16.04
C GLU A 170 -6.29 10.92 16.42
N PRO A 171 -5.67 9.77 16.15
CA PRO A 171 -6.30 8.45 16.32
C PRO A 171 -6.66 8.13 17.79
N ARG A 172 -5.93 8.69 18.76
CA ARG A 172 -6.21 8.49 20.21
C ARG A 172 -7.55 9.02 20.69
N PHE A 173 -8.16 9.95 19.96
CA PHE A 173 -9.41 10.58 20.37
C PHE A 173 -10.61 9.85 19.78
N LYS A 174 -11.02 8.77 20.42
CA LYS A 174 -12.24 8.03 20.06
C LYS A 174 -13.44 8.62 20.77
N THR A 175 -14.39 9.12 20.00
CA THR A 175 -15.62 9.76 20.50
C THR A 175 -16.84 9.31 19.70
N PRO A 176 -18.06 9.35 20.29
CA PRO A 176 -19.29 9.20 19.52
C PRO A 176 -19.54 10.43 18.65
N PHE A 177 -20.09 10.19 17.45
CA PHE A 177 -20.53 11.22 16.51
C PHE A 177 -22.03 11.12 16.25
N ASP A 178 -22.74 12.23 16.43
CA ASP A 178 -24.11 12.45 15.95
C ASP A 178 -24.01 13.16 14.60
N ILE A 179 -24.30 12.45 13.50
CA ILE A 179 -24.12 12.98 12.14
C ILE A 179 -25.48 13.29 11.52
N SER A 180 -25.54 14.43 10.84
CA SER A 180 -26.66 14.81 9.98
C SER A 180 -26.15 15.44 8.67
N LEU A 181 -26.78 15.09 7.55
CA LEU A 181 -26.44 15.56 6.22
C LEU A 181 -27.62 16.28 5.57
N THR A 182 -27.42 17.48 5.07
CA THR A 182 -28.39 18.17 4.20
C THR A 182 -27.87 18.12 2.77
N VAL A 183 -28.64 17.44 1.90
CA VAL A 183 -28.23 17.14 0.53
C VAL A 183 -29.37 17.43 -0.46
N PRO A 184 -29.11 17.59 -1.75
CA PRO A 184 -30.16 17.68 -2.77
C PRO A 184 -31.13 16.50 -2.67
N VAL A 185 -32.42 16.76 -2.84
CA VAL A 185 -33.49 15.74 -2.63
C VAL A 185 -33.31 14.49 -3.51
N ALA A 186 -32.69 14.65 -4.69
CA ALA A 186 -32.48 13.55 -5.65
C ALA A 186 -31.25 12.67 -5.32
N ASP A 187 -30.34 13.15 -4.45
CA ASP A 187 -29.13 12.42 -4.14
C ASP A 187 -29.33 11.44 -2.98
N VAL A 188 -28.62 10.32 -3.02
CA VAL A 188 -28.46 9.41 -1.89
C VAL A 188 -27.33 9.92 -1.01
N ALA A 189 -27.48 9.85 0.31
CA ALA A 189 -26.41 10.16 1.24
C ALA A 189 -26.32 9.07 2.32
N VAL A 190 -25.10 8.64 2.62
CA VAL A 190 -24.78 7.60 3.60
C VAL A 190 -23.61 8.01 4.47
N THR A 191 -23.54 7.42 5.67
CA THR A 191 -22.42 7.58 6.61
C THR A 191 -22.19 6.27 7.38
N ASN A 192 -21.33 6.28 8.38
CA ASN A 192 -20.92 5.13 9.20
C ASN A 192 -22.09 4.29 9.77
N THR A 193 -23.24 4.94 10.10
CA THR A 193 -24.37 4.30 10.77
C THR A 193 -25.65 4.36 9.93
N ARG A 194 -26.66 3.61 10.35
CA ARG A 194 -27.97 3.60 9.67
C ARG A 194 -28.68 4.97 9.79
N GLN A 195 -29.42 5.33 8.75
CA GLN A 195 -30.34 6.48 8.77
C GLN A 195 -31.49 6.24 9.74
N ILE A 196 -31.82 7.25 10.55
CA ILE A 196 -32.95 7.20 11.52
C ILE A 196 -34.09 8.15 11.19
N SER A 197 -33.84 9.22 10.41
CA SER A 197 -34.90 10.11 9.94
C SER A 197 -34.51 10.84 8.66
N GLU A 198 -35.52 11.30 7.93
CA GLU A 198 -35.42 12.17 6.76
C GLU A 198 -36.44 13.29 6.86
N GLN A 199 -36.03 14.52 6.58
CA GLN A 199 -36.91 15.69 6.52
C GLN A 199 -36.61 16.50 5.26
N LYS A 200 -37.58 16.70 4.39
CA LYS A 200 -37.45 17.56 3.21
C LYS A 200 -37.63 19.02 3.59
N SER A 201 -36.88 19.90 2.92
CA SER A 201 -37.06 21.36 3.03
C SER A 201 -38.40 21.79 2.45
N ALA A 202 -38.89 22.94 2.89
CA ALA A 202 -40.18 23.51 2.45
C ALA A 202 -40.23 23.79 0.93
N ASP A 203 -39.08 24.13 0.33
CA ASP A 203 -38.93 24.36 -1.11
C ASP A 203 -38.73 23.07 -1.94
N GLY A 204 -38.68 21.92 -1.28
CA GLY A 204 -38.53 20.60 -1.91
C GLY A 204 -37.17 20.35 -2.56
N ARG A 205 -36.20 21.28 -2.47
CA ARG A 205 -34.88 21.12 -3.13
C ARG A 205 -33.89 20.31 -2.32
N TRP A 206 -33.99 20.33 -1.00
CA TRP A 206 -33.10 19.70 -0.07
C TRP A 206 -33.79 18.67 0.81
N LYS A 207 -33.04 17.75 1.34
CA LYS A 207 -33.44 16.87 2.43
C LYS A 207 -32.35 16.81 3.49
N THR A 208 -32.77 16.75 4.74
CA THR A 208 -31.88 16.53 5.88
C THR A 208 -32.06 15.12 6.38
N LEU A 209 -30.99 14.36 6.39
CA LEU A 209 -30.89 13.00 6.88
C LEU A 209 -30.21 13.02 8.25
N ARG A 210 -30.77 12.29 9.22
CA ARG A 210 -30.10 12.05 10.50
C ARG A 210 -29.76 10.59 10.62
N PHE A 211 -28.59 10.32 11.19
CA PHE A 211 -28.06 8.98 11.35
C PHE A 211 -27.98 8.61 12.83
N ALA A 212 -27.93 7.32 13.15
CA ALA A 212 -27.73 6.86 14.51
C ALA A 212 -26.35 7.30 15.03
N THR A 213 -26.27 7.59 16.34
CA THR A 213 -24.97 7.92 16.97
C THR A 213 -23.98 6.78 16.77
N THR A 214 -22.75 7.11 16.38
CA THR A 214 -21.68 6.12 16.19
C THR A 214 -21.24 5.51 17.53
N ARG A 215 -20.64 4.33 17.49
CA ARG A 215 -19.72 3.90 18.55
C ARG A 215 -18.55 4.89 18.61
N PRO A 216 -17.74 4.91 19.69
CA PRO A 216 -16.55 5.78 19.73
C PRO A 216 -15.60 5.49 18.57
N LEU A 217 -15.37 6.51 17.72
CA LEU A 217 -14.48 6.47 16.56
C LEU A 217 -13.48 7.63 16.62
N PRO A 218 -12.26 7.48 16.06
CA PRO A 218 -11.41 8.62 15.73
C PRO A 218 -11.95 9.33 14.48
N THR A 219 -11.49 10.54 14.24
CA THR A 219 -11.95 11.37 13.12
C THR A 219 -11.68 10.74 11.75
N TYR A 220 -10.56 10.03 11.59
CA TYR A 220 -10.17 9.44 10.31
C TYR A 220 -11.12 8.34 9.83
N LEU A 221 -11.88 7.70 10.73
CA LEU A 221 -12.87 6.66 10.39
C LEU A 221 -14.26 7.23 10.05
N VAL A 222 -14.49 8.54 10.22
CA VAL A 222 -15.75 9.18 9.80
C VAL A 222 -15.84 9.16 8.28
N ALA A 223 -16.97 8.72 7.75
CA ALA A 223 -17.19 8.60 6.32
C ALA A 223 -18.51 9.24 5.88
N LEU A 224 -18.49 9.89 4.73
CA LEU A 224 -19.66 10.48 4.07
C LEU A 224 -19.60 10.18 2.58
N ALA A 225 -20.74 9.79 2.00
CA ALA A 225 -20.87 9.67 0.55
C ALA A 225 -22.20 10.25 0.09
N ILE A 226 -22.17 11.17 -0.89
CA ILE A 226 -23.32 11.93 -1.39
C ILE A 226 -23.30 11.90 -2.91
N GLY A 227 -24.44 11.60 -3.55
CA GLY A 227 -24.54 11.61 -5.00
C GLY A 227 -25.66 10.70 -5.50
N PRO A 228 -25.76 10.51 -6.82
CA PRO A 228 -26.73 9.62 -7.44
C PRO A 228 -26.29 8.13 -7.37
N TRP A 229 -26.02 7.64 -6.15
CA TRP A 229 -25.62 6.25 -5.91
C TRP A 229 -26.72 5.26 -6.21
N GLU A 230 -26.37 4.14 -6.84
CA GLU A 230 -27.22 2.93 -6.84
C GLU A 230 -26.95 2.14 -5.58
N VAL A 231 -28.01 1.85 -4.84
CA VAL A 231 -27.97 1.06 -3.59
C VAL A 231 -28.50 -0.33 -3.88
N VAL A 232 -27.71 -1.34 -3.56
CA VAL A 232 -28.06 -2.75 -3.70
C VAL A 232 -28.18 -3.37 -2.31
N GLU A 233 -29.39 -3.71 -1.92
CA GLU A 233 -29.64 -4.43 -0.66
C GLU A 233 -29.27 -5.90 -0.84
N ALA A 234 -28.41 -6.43 0.03
CA ALA A 234 -28.10 -7.85 0.11
C ALA A 234 -28.93 -8.53 1.22
N LYS A 235 -28.92 -9.86 1.23
CA LYS A 235 -29.45 -10.59 2.39
C LYS A 235 -28.59 -10.25 3.61
N PRO A 236 -29.21 -9.90 4.76
CA PRO A 236 -28.47 -9.69 5.98
C PRO A 236 -27.61 -10.92 6.33
N ILE A 237 -26.38 -10.68 6.80
CA ILE A 237 -25.51 -11.78 7.26
C ILE A 237 -26.15 -12.41 8.51
N PRO A 238 -26.46 -13.72 8.49
CA PRO A 238 -27.21 -14.38 9.59
C PRO A 238 -26.51 -14.25 10.94
N ALA A 239 -27.29 -14.26 12.02
CA ALA A 239 -26.76 -14.42 13.37
C ALA A 239 -25.96 -15.73 13.50
N ASN A 240 -24.96 -15.75 14.37
CA ASN A 240 -24.12 -16.92 14.61
C ASN A 240 -23.82 -17.11 16.11
N ALA A 241 -22.89 -17.98 16.44
CA ALA A 241 -22.52 -18.25 17.82
C ALA A 241 -21.95 -17.01 18.54
N VAL A 242 -21.33 -16.08 17.81
CA VAL A 242 -20.70 -14.87 18.36
C VAL A 242 -21.67 -13.68 18.27
N ARG A 243 -22.19 -13.35 17.09
CA ARG A 243 -23.15 -12.26 16.88
C ARG A 243 -24.61 -12.77 16.92
N LYS A 244 -25.41 -12.26 17.83
CA LYS A 244 -26.77 -12.76 18.12
C LYS A 244 -27.88 -12.15 17.25
N THR A 245 -27.55 -11.14 16.41
CA THR A 245 -28.49 -10.47 15.50
C THR A 245 -28.01 -10.55 14.06
N PRO A 246 -28.88 -10.61 13.07
CA PRO A 246 -28.49 -10.44 11.67
C PRO A 246 -27.82 -9.09 11.44
N LEU A 247 -26.79 -9.05 10.58
CA LEU A 247 -26.09 -7.82 10.18
C LEU A 247 -26.61 -7.33 8.84
N PRO A 248 -27.20 -6.12 8.75
CA PRO A 248 -27.57 -5.51 7.47
C PRO A 248 -26.35 -5.34 6.57
N LEU A 249 -26.46 -5.73 5.31
CA LEU A 249 -25.41 -5.67 4.30
C LEU A 249 -25.93 -4.99 3.03
N ARG A 250 -25.23 -3.95 2.55
CA ARG A 250 -25.57 -3.24 1.32
C ARG A 250 -24.33 -2.95 0.50
N GLY A 251 -24.54 -2.83 -0.81
CA GLY A 251 -23.55 -2.32 -1.73
C GLY A 251 -23.99 -0.99 -2.32
N LEU A 252 -23.04 -0.08 -2.55
CA LEU A 252 -23.28 1.18 -3.24
C LEU A 252 -22.28 1.33 -4.37
N ALA A 253 -22.75 1.78 -5.52
CA ALA A 253 -21.90 2.06 -6.69
C ALA A 253 -22.42 3.28 -7.45
N ALA A 254 -21.57 3.89 -8.25
CA ALA A 254 -21.99 4.94 -9.16
C ALA A 254 -23.04 4.41 -10.14
N ARG A 255 -23.96 5.30 -10.60
CA ARG A 255 -25.07 4.97 -11.48
C ARG A 255 -24.64 4.12 -12.69
N GLY A 256 -25.36 3.02 -12.92
CA GLY A 256 -25.11 2.02 -13.95
C GLY A 256 -24.14 0.91 -13.53
N ASN A 257 -23.63 0.93 -12.27
CA ASN A 257 -22.67 -0.06 -11.78
C ASN A 257 -23.20 -0.95 -10.63
N GLY A 258 -24.42 -0.78 -10.17
CA GLY A 258 -24.99 -1.56 -9.08
C GLY A 258 -24.95 -3.08 -9.32
N GLY A 259 -25.19 -3.50 -10.58
CA GLY A 259 -25.14 -4.93 -10.95
C GLY A 259 -23.78 -5.61 -10.79
N LYS A 260 -22.69 -4.84 -10.57
CA LYS A 260 -21.31 -5.34 -10.43
C LYS A 260 -20.89 -5.61 -8.98
N LEU A 261 -21.78 -5.37 -8.02
CA LEU A 261 -21.53 -5.53 -6.58
C LEU A 261 -21.69 -6.97 -6.07
N GLY A 262 -22.27 -7.86 -6.88
CA GLY A 262 -22.69 -9.20 -6.43
C GLY A 262 -21.56 -10.00 -5.76
N TRP A 263 -20.37 -10.04 -6.37
CA TRP A 263 -19.23 -10.77 -5.83
C TRP A 263 -18.72 -10.16 -4.51
N ALA A 264 -18.60 -8.84 -4.43
CA ALA A 264 -18.17 -8.17 -3.21
C ALA A 264 -19.11 -8.39 -2.03
N LEU A 265 -20.43 -8.37 -2.28
CA LEU A 265 -21.44 -8.64 -1.26
C LEU A 265 -21.43 -10.10 -0.80
N GLN A 266 -21.22 -11.03 -1.75
CA GLN A 266 -21.08 -12.45 -1.43
C GLN A 266 -19.86 -12.68 -0.52
N THR A 267 -18.68 -12.18 -0.92
CA THR A 267 -17.46 -12.38 -0.15
C THR A 267 -17.50 -11.71 1.23
N ALA A 268 -18.15 -10.54 1.36
CA ALA A 268 -18.36 -9.93 2.68
C ALA A 268 -19.20 -10.81 3.61
N ALA A 269 -20.24 -11.48 3.06
CA ALA A 269 -21.06 -12.39 3.83
C ALA A 269 -20.33 -13.67 4.30
N GLU A 270 -19.26 -14.05 3.61
CA GLU A 270 -18.38 -15.16 3.96
C GLU A 270 -17.30 -14.71 4.99
N ILE A 271 -16.68 -13.55 4.77
CA ILE A 271 -15.52 -13.06 5.53
C ILE A 271 -15.92 -12.61 6.94
N VAL A 272 -17.05 -11.91 7.12
CA VAL A 272 -17.47 -11.41 8.45
C VAL A 272 -17.59 -12.55 9.48
N PRO A 273 -18.31 -13.66 9.23
CA PRO A 273 -18.38 -14.77 10.16
C PRO A 273 -17.02 -15.40 10.49
N PHE A 274 -16.11 -15.46 9.52
CA PHE A 274 -14.75 -15.95 9.74
C PHE A 274 -14.02 -15.12 10.81
N PHE A 275 -14.04 -13.79 10.69
CA PHE A 275 -13.37 -12.94 11.67
C PHE A 275 -14.09 -12.94 13.03
N GLU A 276 -15.42 -13.02 13.06
CA GLU A 276 -16.17 -13.17 14.30
C GLU A 276 -15.75 -14.43 15.06
N GLU A 277 -15.62 -15.56 14.37
CA GLU A 277 -15.14 -16.82 14.95
C GLU A 277 -13.66 -16.71 15.37
N TYR A 278 -12.81 -16.20 14.48
CA TYR A 278 -11.38 -16.09 14.74
C TYR A 278 -11.08 -15.22 15.96
N THR A 279 -11.70 -14.05 16.05
CA THR A 279 -11.50 -13.06 17.13
C THR A 279 -12.30 -13.33 18.38
N ALA A 280 -13.35 -14.18 18.31
CA ALA A 280 -14.38 -14.35 19.34
C ALA A 280 -15.07 -13.03 19.74
N GLN A 281 -15.11 -12.05 18.84
CA GLN A 281 -15.77 -10.75 18.99
C GLN A 281 -16.80 -10.58 17.87
N PRO A 282 -18.05 -10.15 18.17
CA PRO A 282 -19.02 -9.86 17.12
C PRO A 282 -18.55 -8.68 16.27
N TYR A 283 -19.06 -8.61 15.03
CA TYR A 283 -18.88 -7.41 14.22
C TYR A 283 -19.33 -6.17 15.00
N PRO A 284 -18.46 -5.13 15.13
CA PRO A 284 -18.64 -4.10 16.15
C PRO A 284 -19.73 -3.05 15.86
N PHE A 285 -20.19 -2.96 14.60
CA PHE A 285 -21.07 -1.88 14.13
C PHE A 285 -22.47 -2.38 13.75
N ASP A 286 -23.41 -1.46 13.48
CA ASP A 286 -24.83 -1.77 13.30
C ASP A 286 -25.22 -2.13 11.85
N LYS A 287 -24.33 -1.94 10.90
CA LYS A 287 -24.46 -2.30 9.49
C LYS A 287 -23.10 -2.46 8.81
N LEU A 288 -23.09 -3.05 7.62
CA LEU A 288 -21.95 -3.06 6.72
C LEU A 288 -22.40 -2.59 5.32
N ASP A 289 -21.90 -1.43 4.90
CA ASP A 289 -22.03 -0.93 3.54
C ASP A 289 -20.67 -1.03 2.83
N LEU A 290 -20.67 -1.51 1.58
CA LEU A 290 -19.51 -1.54 0.68
C LEU A 290 -19.75 -0.54 -0.44
N LEU A 291 -18.92 0.49 -0.55
CA LEU A 291 -19.11 1.55 -1.54
C LEU A 291 -17.96 1.57 -2.54
N GLY A 292 -18.26 1.33 -3.83
CA GLY A 292 -17.32 1.49 -4.94
C GLY A 292 -17.34 2.93 -5.46
N ALA A 293 -16.34 3.73 -5.08
CA ALA A 293 -16.23 5.14 -5.44
C ALA A 293 -15.37 5.36 -6.69
N PRO A 294 -15.80 6.19 -7.64
CA PRO A 294 -14.97 6.63 -8.76
C PRO A 294 -13.77 7.43 -8.25
N ASP A 295 -12.61 7.25 -8.89
CA ASP A 295 -11.36 7.99 -8.61
C ASP A 295 -11.02 8.10 -7.11
N PHE A 296 -11.18 7.01 -6.37
CA PHE A 296 -10.76 6.93 -4.99
C PHE A 296 -9.23 6.86 -4.91
N SER A 297 -8.63 7.62 -3.99
CA SER A 297 -7.17 7.79 -3.96
C SER A 297 -6.41 6.54 -3.52
N ALA A 298 -6.95 5.79 -2.56
CA ALA A 298 -6.40 4.51 -2.07
C ALA A 298 -7.00 3.31 -2.83
N GLY A 299 -6.62 2.10 -2.45
CA GLY A 299 -7.29 0.87 -2.89
C GLY A 299 -8.68 0.76 -2.26
N ALA A 300 -8.71 0.91 -0.93
CA ALA A 300 -9.90 1.01 -0.12
C ALA A 300 -9.60 1.77 1.19
N MET A 301 -10.61 1.91 2.05
CA MET A 301 -10.56 2.55 3.36
C MET A 301 -11.60 1.90 4.27
N GLU A 302 -11.18 1.45 5.42
CA GLU A 302 -11.90 0.66 6.40
C GLU A 302 -12.99 1.40 7.19
N ASN A 303 -13.44 2.57 6.78
CA ASN A 303 -14.39 3.36 7.57
C ASN A 303 -15.46 2.51 8.26
N ALA A 304 -15.58 2.60 9.56
CA ALA A 304 -16.44 1.80 10.39
C ALA A 304 -17.89 1.76 9.87
N GLY A 305 -18.39 0.59 9.49
CA GLY A 305 -19.74 0.37 8.98
C GLY A 305 -20.02 0.91 7.56
N LEU A 306 -19.08 1.60 6.91
CA LEU A 306 -19.15 2.08 5.52
C LEU A 306 -17.77 2.02 4.89
N ILE A 307 -17.36 0.84 4.44
CA ILE A 307 -16.07 0.65 3.78
C ILE A 307 -16.12 1.26 2.37
N ILE A 308 -15.16 2.13 2.07
CA ILE A 308 -15.07 2.80 0.75
C ILE A 308 -13.94 2.19 -0.05
N TYR A 309 -14.22 1.77 -1.27
CA TYR A 309 -13.27 1.17 -2.21
C TYR A 309 -13.12 2.03 -3.44
N LYS A 310 -11.96 2.01 -4.06
CA LYS A 310 -11.87 2.36 -5.46
C LYS A 310 -12.78 1.43 -6.27
N ASP A 311 -13.60 1.96 -7.15
CA ASP A 311 -14.55 1.17 -7.95
C ASP A 311 -13.87 -0.01 -8.67
N ALA A 312 -12.69 0.19 -9.24
CA ALA A 312 -11.88 -0.85 -9.86
C ALA A 312 -11.42 -1.95 -8.88
N ALA A 313 -11.40 -1.71 -7.58
CA ALA A 313 -11.00 -2.69 -6.56
C ALA A 313 -12.19 -3.50 -6.00
N LEU A 314 -13.42 -3.08 -6.27
CA LEU A 314 -14.64 -3.71 -5.73
C LEU A 314 -15.56 -4.31 -6.81
N LEU A 315 -15.70 -3.62 -7.95
CA LEU A 315 -16.73 -3.95 -8.94
C LEU A 315 -16.25 -5.05 -9.91
N ILE A 316 -17.07 -6.08 -10.10
CA ILE A 316 -16.80 -7.22 -10.96
C ILE A 316 -17.85 -7.28 -12.06
N ASP A 317 -17.41 -7.20 -13.31
CA ASP A 317 -18.22 -7.54 -14.47
C ASP A 317 -18.18 -9.05 -14.73
N LYS A 318 -19.17 -9.58 -15.44
CA LYS A 318 -19.22 -11.01 -15.84
C LYS A 318 -18.00 -11.45 -16.66
N ASP A 319 -17.41 -10.51 -17.41
CA ASP A 319 -16.27 -10.73 -18.29
C ASP A 319 -14.95 -10.24 -17.63
N SER A 320 -14.91 -10.09 -16.30
CA SER A 320 -13.70 -9.69 -15.59
C SER A 320 -12.64 -10.79 -15.60
N ALA A 321 -11.39 -10.39 -15.58
CA ALA A 321 -10.25 -11.27 -15.41
C ALA A 321 -10.37 -12.12 -14.12
N ALA A 322 -9.90 -13.37 -14.14
CA ALA A 322 -9.99 -14.29 -13.00
C ALA A 322 -9.26 -13.75 -11.77
N GLU A 323 -8.11 -13.10 -11.98
CA GLU A 323 -7.33 -12.46 -10.93
C GLU A 323 -8.13 -11.38 -10.19
N ARG A 324 -9.09 -10.74 -10.84
CA ARG A 324 -9.92 -9.71 -10.22
C ARG A 324 -10.85 -10.26 -9.15
N TYR A 325 -11.41 -11.45 -9.34
CA TYR A 325 -12.23 -12.11 -8.32
C TYR A 325 -11.44 -12.37 -7.05
N ARG A 326 -10.21 -12.88 -7.20
CA ARG A 326 -9.26 -13.06 -6.09
C ARG A 326 -8.87 -11.71 -5.46
N GLY A 327 -8.59 -10.71 -6.30
CA GLY A 327 -8.23 -9.36 -5.85
C GLY A 327 -9.33 -8.72 -5.01
N VAL A 328 -10.60 -8.80 -5.43
CA VAL A 328 -11.74 -8.27 -4.68
C VAL A 328 -11.95 -9.04 -3.37
N TYR A 329 -11.81 -10.38 -3.37
CA TYR A 329 -11.85 -11.15 -2.12
C TYR A 329 -10.78 -10.68 -1.15
N ASN A 330 -9.54 -10.56 -1.62
CA ASN A 330 -8.39 -10.19 -0.78
C ASN A 330 -8.56 -8.79 -0.18
N ILE A 331 -8.90 -7.78 -0.98
CA ILE A 331 -9.09 -6.43 -0.46
C ILE A 331 -10.30 -6.37 0.49
N ASN A 332 -11.37 -7.08 0.17
CA ASN A 332 -12.55 -7.17 1.04
C ASN A 332 -12.21 -7.81 2.39
N ALA A 333 -11.37 -8.86 2.39
CA ALA A 333 -10.90 -9.50 3.62
C ALA A 333 -9.98 -8.59 4.44
N HIS A 334 -9.15 -7.75 3.78
CA HIS A 334 -8.32 -6.74 4.41
C HIS A 334 -9.19 -5.68 5.12
N GLU A 335 -10.09 -5.04 4.40
CA GLU A 335 -10.93 -3.97 4.94
C GLU A 335 -11.91 -4.46 6.02
N ILE A 336 -12.42 -5.67 5.88
CA ILE A 336 -13.30 -6.25 6.90
C ILE A 336 -12.48 -6.63 8.16
N ALA A 337 -11.22 -7.07 8.03
CA ALA A 337 -10.37 -7.33 9.18
C ALA A 337 -10.12 -6.07 10.03
N HIS A 338 -9.99 -4.92 9.39
CA HIS A 338 -9.85 -3.62 10.06
C HIS A 338 -11.01 -3.30 11.00
N GLN A 339 -12.21 -3.83 10.77
CA GLN A 339 -13.35 -3.57 11.66
C GLN A 339 -13.07 -4.02 13.11
N TRP A 340 -12.10 -4.97 13.30
CA TRP A 340 -11.55 -5.34 14.61
C TRP A 340 -10.18 -4.70 14.88
N TYR A 341 -9.29 -4.67 13.88
CA TYR A 341 -7.91 -4.18 13.98
C TYR A 341 -7.76 -2.82 13.30
N GLY A 342 -8.02 -1.75 14.02
CA GLY A 342 -8.10 -0.37 13.54
C GLY A 342 -9.34 0.33 14.07
N ASP A 343 -10.51 -0.31 13.91
CA ASP A 343 -11.81 0.27 14.25
C ASP A 343 -12.25 -0.06 15.68
N LEU A 344 -12.36 -1.36 16.03
CA LEU A 344 -12.70 -1.76 17.40
C LEU A 344 -11.58 -1.34 18.37
N VAL A 345 -10.33 -1.68 18.02
CA VAL A 345 -9.12 -1.27 18.75
C VAL A 345 -8.29 -0.40 17.82
N THR A 346 -8.07 0.85 18.18
CA THR A 346 -7.34 1.85 17.39
C THR A 346 -5.98 2.15 18.02
N VAL A 347 -4.97 2.43 17.21
CA VAL A 347 -3.66 2.83 17.72
C VAL A 347 -3.70 4.20 18.40
N PRO A 348 -2.89 4.44 19.45
CA PRO A 348 -2.84 5.73 20.13
C PRO A 348 -2.15 6.81 19.28
N TRP A 349 -1.26 6.41 18.37
CA TRP A 349 -0.56 7.28 17.44
C TRP A 349 -0.05 6.52 16.21
N TRP A 350 0.33 7.22 15.18
CA TRP A 350 0.72 6.70 13.88
C TRP A 350 2.04 5.89 13.86
N ASP A 351 2.87 5.98 14.90
CA ASP A 351 4.05 5.12 15.05
C ASP A 351 3.68 3.64 15.23
N ASP A 352 2.47 3.36 15.69
CA ASP A 352 1.90 2.02 15.83
C ASP A 352 0.93 1.62 14.69
N ILE A 353 0.83 2.39 13.59
CA ILE A 353 -0.12 2.12 12.48
C ILE A 353 0.05 0.72 11.89
N TRP A 354 1.21 0.11 12.02
CA TRP A 354 1.44 -1.27 11.60
C TRP A 354 0.50 -2.28 12.30
N LEU A 355 -0.02 -1.96 13.49
CA LEU A 355 -1.01 -2.79 14.17
C LEU A 355 -2.31 -2.91 13.37
N ASN A 356 -2.76 -1.84 12.71
CA ASN A 356 -3.91 -1.88 11.84
C ASN A 356 -3.56 -2.67 10.58
N GLU A 357 -2.56 -2.23 9.84
CA GLU A 357 -2.27 -2.65 8.47
C GLU A 357 -1.66 -4.05 8.36
N ALA A 358 -0.71 -4.36 9.25
CA ALA A 358 -0.11 -5.69 9.25
C ALA A 358 -1.09 -6.78 9.67
N TYR A 359 -2.00 -6.45 10.61
CA TYR A 359 -3.06 -7.38 10.98
C TYR A 359 -4.07 -7.61 9.89
N ALA A 360 -4.53 -6.56 9.21
CA ALA A 360 -5.43 -6.69 8.09
C ALA A 360 -4.78 -7.49 6.95
N THR A 361 -3.51 -7.23 6.65
CA THR A 361 -2.75 -7.98 5.64
C THR A 361 -2.55 -9.45 6.02
N TRP A 362 -2.22 -9.73 7.27
CA TRP A 362 -2.09 -11.10 7.80
C TRP A 362 -3.45 -11.80 7.87
N GLY A 363 -4.50 -11.10 8.36
CA GLY A 363 -5.87 -11.60 8.45
C GLY A 363 -6.49 -11.92 7.10
N GLN A 364 -6.26 -11.08 6.11
CA GLN A 364 -6.64 -11.31 4.71
C GLN A 364 -6.13 -12.66 4.21
N ALA A 365 -4.84 -12.95 4.41
CA ALA A 365 -4.25 -14.22 3.99
C ALA A 365 -4.86 -15.41 4.77
N LYS A 366 -5.11 -15.24 6.08
CA LYS A 366 -5.77 -16.26 6.92
C LYS A 366 -7.19 -16.57 6.43
N ALA A 367 -8.00 -15.56 6.14
CA ALA A 367 -9.35 -15.73 5.62
C ALA A 367 -9.34 -16.45 4.27
N ALA A 368 -8.46 -16.03 3.35
CA ALA A 368 -8.35 -16.63 2.04
C ALA A 368 -7.89 -18.10 2.10
N MET A 369 -6.89 -18.42 2.93
CA MET A 369 -6.46 -19.82 3.11
C MET A 369 -7.55 -20.72 3.69
N ALA A 370 -8.41 -20.18 4.56
CA ALA A 370 -9.47 -20.95 5.18
C ALA A 370 -10.70 -21.16 4.26
N GLN A 371 -11.06 -20.17 3.46
CA GLN A 371 -12.29 -20.15 2.68
C GLN A 371 -12.08 -20.43 1.19
N HIS A 372 -10.92 -20.03 0.65
CA HIS A 372 -10.55 -20.16 -0.75
C HIS A 372 -9.11 -20.69 -0.90
N PRO A 373 -8.83 -21.94 -0.47
CA PRO A 373 -7.49 -22.52 -0.55
C PRO A 373 -6.94 -22.55 -1.99
N GLU A 374 -7.81 -22.57 -3.01
CA GLU A 374 -7.47 -22.47 -4.42
C GLU A 374 -6.82 -21.13 -4.82
N TYR A 375 -6.93 -20.09 -3.98
CA TYR A 375 -6.26 -18.80 -4.22
C TYR A 375 -4.78 -18.80 -3.84
N GLU A 376 -4.29 -19.84 -3.13
CA GLU A 376 -2.88 -19.94 -2.71
C GLU A 376 -2.37 -18.66 -2.04
N ALA A 377 -3.18 -18.13 -1.12
CA ALA A 377 -2.92 -16.85 -0.48
C ALA A 377 -1.62 -16.82 0.33
N ASP A 378 -1.12 -17.96 0.77
CA ASP A 378 0.19 -18.11 1.40
C ASP A 378 1.34 -17.81 0.43
N LEU A 379 1.26 -18.24 -0.83
CA LEU A 379 2.24 -17.91 -1.88
C LEU A 379 2.17 -16.42 -2.25
N GLY A 380 0.96 -15.85 -2.31
CA GLY A 380 0.77 -14.41 -2.51
C GLY A 380 1.37 -13.57 -1.37
N ALA A 381 1.15 -13.97 -0.11
CA ALA A 381 1.75 -13.33 1.06
C ALA A 381 3.28 -13.42 1.05
N LEU A 382 3.83 -14.53 0.55
CA LEU A 382 5.26 -14.73 0.38
C LEU A 382 5.86 -13.78 -0.67
N GLU A 383 5.21 -13.57 -1.81
CA GLU A 383 5.63 -12.57 -2.81
C GLU A 383 5.63 -11.15 -2.22
N GLY A 384 4.59 -10.78 -1.48
CA GLY A 384 4.52 -9.51 -0.76
C GLY A 384 5.67 -9.33 0.23
N ARG A 385 6.01 -10.38 1.00
CA ARG A 385 7.16 -10.37 1.92
C ARG A 385 8.48 -10.17 1.20
N MET A 386 8.72 -10.85 0.09
CA MET A 386 9.94 -10.69 -0.70
C MET A 386 10.06 -9.28 -1.29
N TRP A 387 8.93 -8.71 -1.72
CA TRP A 387 8.88 -7.32 -2.14
C TRP A 387 9.27 -6.36 -1.00
N ALA A 388 8.72 -6.54 0.21
CA ALA A 388 9.11 -5.76 1.39
C ALA A 388 10.59 -5.92 1.72
N MET A 389 11.13 -7.16 1.68
CA MET A 389 12.56 -7.42 1.89
C MET A 389 13.46 -6.70 0.89
N SER A 390 13.01 -6.47 -0.35
CA SER A 390 13.76 -5.68 -1.33
C SER A 390 13.93 -4.23 -0.88
N SER A 391 12.87 -3.61 -0.37
CA SER A 391 12.92 -2.25 0.17
C SER A 391 13.63 -2.19 1.53
N ASP A 392 13.45 -3.19 2.38
CA ASP A 392 14.07 -3.30 3.70
C ASP A 392 15.57 -3.60 3.64
N SER A 393 16.08 -4.04 2.49
CA SER A 393 17.51 -4.25 2.26
C SER A 393 18.30 -2.95 2.03
N LEU A 394 17.62 -1.82 1.85
CA LEU A 394 18.25 -0.50 1.68
C LEU A 394 18.80 0.02 3.03
N LEU A 395 19.83 0.86 2.98
CA LEU A 395 20.27 1.61 4.18
C LEU A 395 19.26 2.70 4.55
N SER A 396 18.61 3.28 3.55
CA SER A 396 17.55 4.29 3.69
C SER A 396 16.20 3.72 4.12
N THR A 397 16.12 2.41 4.43
CA THR A 397 14.92 1.79 4.99
C THR A 397 14.62 2.29 6.40
N ARG A 398 13.40 2.03 6.86
CA ARG A 398 12.94 2.37 8.22
C ARG A 398 12.64 1.12 9.04
N LYS A 399 12.58 1.28 10.35
CA LYS A 399 12.01 0.27 11.24
C LYS A 399 10.49 0.26 11.15
N ILE A 400 9.83 -0.82 11.56
CA ILE A 400 8.37 -0.93 11.59
C ILE A 400 7.81 0.18 12.50
N ARG A 401 8.23 0.21 13.75
CA ARG A 401 7.85 1.23 14.73
C ARG A 401 8.87 2.36 14.72
N GLN A 402 8.62 3.39 13.94
CA GLN A 402 9.49 4.58 13.88
C GLN A 402 8.80 5.77 14.53
N PRO A 403 9.55 6.73 15.09
CA PRO A 403 9.00 8.00 15.54
C PRO A 403 8.28 8.72 14.40
N ILE A 404 7.11 9.29 14.70
CA ILE A 404 6.27 10.06 13.78
C ILE A 404 6.07 11.46 14.38
N ASP A 405 6.78 12.44 13.86
CA ASP A 405 6.80 13.81 14.36
C ASP A 405 6.25 14.84 13.36
N SER A 406 6.03 14.42 12.11
CA SER A 406 5.54 15.29 11.05
C SER A 406 4.49 14.60 10.18
N ARG A 407 3.75 15.41 9.40
CA ARG A 407 2.82 14.89 8.39
C ARG A 407 3.54 14.01 7.35
N GLY A 408 4.73 14.40 6.92
CA GLY A 408 5.52 13.62 5.96
C GLY A 408 5.89 12.23 6.50
N ASP A 409 6.19 12.12 7.81
CA ASP A 409 6.43 10.83 8.45
C ASP A 409 5.18 9.96 8.45
N ILE A 410 4.00 10.55 8.73
CA ILE A 410 2.71 9.83 8.70
C ILE A 410 2.46 9.27 7.30
N GLU A 411 2.50 10.12 6.26
CA GLU A 411 2.22 9.72 4.86
C GLU A 411 3.18 8.63 4.36
N THR A 412 4.44 8.65 4.80
CA THR A 412 5.43 7.64 4.42
C THR A 412 5.43 6.38 5.29
N ALA A 413 4.58 6.32 6.31
CA ALA A 413 4.39 5.11 7.11
C ALA A 413 3.56 4.04 6.38
N PHE A 414 2.79 4.41 5.36
CA PHE A 414 1.95 3.48 4.58
C PHE A 414 2.75 2.85 3.43
N ASP A 415 3.65 1.94 3.76
CA ASP A 415 4.53 1.25 2.81
C ASP A 415 4.67 -0.25 3.13
N GLY A 416 5.44 -0.98 2.32
CA GLY A 416 5.68 -2.42 2.49
C GLY A 416 6.29 -2.83 3.85
N ILE A 417 6.86 -1.90 4.58
CA ILE A 417 7.38 -2.17 5.94
C ILE A 417 6.21 -2.28 6.92
N THR A 418 5.25 -1.39 6.83
CA THR A 418 4.04 -1.44 7.67
C THR A 418 3.18 -2.67 7.33
N TYR A 419 2.86 -2.88 6.04
CA TYR A 419 1.94 -3.92 5.57
C TYR A 419 2.60 -5.30 5.56
N GLN A 420 3.54 -5.53 4.63
CA GLN A 420 4.04 -6.87 4.30
C GLN A 420 5.11 -7.36 5.28
N LYS A 421 6.06 -6.50 5.71
CA LYS A 421 7.02 -6.89 6.76
C LYS A 421 6.30 -7.13 8.07
N GLY A 422 5.39 -6.23 8.46
CA GLY A 422 4.58 -6.38 9.68
C GLY A 422 3.82 -7.70 9.70
N ALA A 423 3.07 -8.00 8.62
CA ALA A 423 2.33 -9.25 8.47
C ALA A 423 3.23 -10.49 8.49
N ALA A 424 4.40 -10.42 7.85
CA ALA A 424 5.36 -11.53 7.83
C ALA A 424 5.99 -11.77 9.23
N VAL A 425 6.23 -10.72 10.00
CA VAL A 425 6.70 -10.82 11.39
C VAL A 425 5.62 -11.48 12.25
N LEU A 426 4.33 -11.08 12.11
CA LEU A 426 3.23 -11.74 12.81
C LEU A 426 3.16 -13.24 12.48
N ALA A 427 3.23 -13.61 11.19
CA ALA A 427 3.19 -15.00 10.74
C ALA A 427 4.39 -15.82 11.24
N MET A 428 5.59 -15.23 11.33
CA MET A 428 6.79 -15.88 11.87
C MET A 428 6.63 -16.16 13.38
N PHE A 429 6.15 -15.19 14.14
CA PHE A 429 5.95 -15.37 15.58
C PHE A 429 4.78 -16.30 15.90
N GLU A 430 3.70 -16.26 15.11
CA GLU A 430 2.62 -17.25 15.17
C GLU A 430 3.15 -18.68 14.99
N ARG A 431 3.98 -18.91 13.95
CA ARG A 431 4.59 -20.22 13.70
C ARG A 431 5.47 -20.67 14.88
N TRP A 432 6.16 -19.76 15.53
CA TRP A 432 7.08 -20.05 16.63
C TRP A 432 6.37 -20.44 17.94
N VAL A 433 5.21 -19.82 18.25
CA VAL A 433 4.47 -20.11 19.49
C VAL A 433 3.31 -21.09 19.30
N GLY A 434 2.87 -21.29 18.07
CA GLY A 434 1.71 -22.08 17.70
C GLY A 434 0.45 -21.25 17.54
N GLU A 435 -0.37 -21.60 16.55
CA GLU A 435 -1.56 -20.83 16.11
C GLU A 435 -2.56 -20.61 17.25
N ASP A 436 -2.91 -21.64 18.00
CA ASP A 436 -3.92 -21.54 19.07
C ASP A 436 -3.50 -20.57 20.18
N ARG A 437 -2.22 -20.60 20.58
CA ARG A 437 -1.69 -19.69 21.60
C ARG A 437 -1.63 -18.25 21.08
N PHE A 438 -1.21 -18.08 19.83
CA PHE A 438 -1.18 -16.77 19.20
C PHE A 438 -2.58 -16.19 19.12
N ARG A 439 -3.55 -16.97 18.63
CA ARG A 439 -4.97 -16.59 18.54
C ARG A 439 -5.56 -16.25 19.92
N ALA A 440 -5.24 -16.99 20.97
CA ALA A 440 -5.69 -16.69 22.33
C ALA A 440 -5.18 -15.33 22.82
N GLY A 441 -3.90 -15.00 22.57
CA GLY A 441 -3.33 -13.69 22.88
C GLY A 441 -3.99 -12.56 22.08
N MET A 442 -4.27 -12.79 20.79
CA MET A 442 -5.00 -11.83 19.95
C MET A 442 -6.39 -11.52 20.48
N ARG A 443 -7.14 -12.56 20.87
CA ARG A 443 -8.49 -12.40 21.46
C ARG A 443 -8.44 -11.61 22.77
N ALA A 444 -7.46 -11.88 23.62
CA ALA A 444 -7.27 -11.18 24.88
C ALA A 444 -6.96 -9.69 24.65
N TYR A 445 -6.07 -9.36 23.70
CA TYR A 445 -5.76 -7.99 23.32
C TYR A 445 -6.99 -7.22 22.82
N LEU A 446 -7.77 -7.80 21.90
CA LEU A 446 -8.99 -7.17 21.38
C LEU A 446 -10.03 -6.95 22.48
N ALA A 447 -10.20 -7.92 23.38
CA ALA A 447 -11.16 -7.82 24.48
C ALA A 447 -10.78 -6.72 25.49
N ALA A 448 -9.47 -6.58 25.79
CA ALA A 448 -8.97 -5.61 26.76
C ALA A 448 -9.08 -4.16 26.25
N HIS A 449 -9.00 -3.94 24.94
CA HIS A 449 -8.93 -2.61 24.34
C HIS A 449 -10.15 -2.24 23.49
N ALA A 450 -11.23 -3.04 23.50
CA ALA A 450 -12.43 -2.84 22.71
C ALA A 450 -13.02 -1.43 22.84
N PHE A 451 -13.26 -0.75 21.70
CA PHE A 451 -13.68 0.65 21.57
C PHE A 451 -12.72 1.68 22.20
N GLY A 452 -11.51 1.25 22.53
CA GLY A 452 -10.41 2.06 23.04
C GLY A 452 -9.20 2.06 22.14
N SER A 453 -8.04 2.40 22.70
CA SER A 453 -6.76 2.35 22.02
C SER A 453 -5.88 1.26 22.63
N GLY A 454 -5.07 0.60 21.78
CA GLY A 454 -4.06 -0.37 22.17
C GLY A 454 -2.75 -0.12 21.42
N SER A 455 -1.63 -0.18 22.15
CA SER A 455 -0.29 0.02 21.59
C SER A 455 0.39 -1.29 21.20
N SER A 456 1.51 -1.18 20.48
CA SER A 456 2.41 -2.32 20.23
C SER A 456 2.87 -3.01 21.51
N ASP A 457 3.16 -2.25 22.56
CA ASP A 457 3.63 -2.80 23.82
C ASP A 457 2.52 -3.60 24.53
N ASP A 458 1.26 -3.15 24.48
CA ASP A 458 0.11 -3.88 25.00
C ASP A 458 -0.07 -5.23 24.28
N LEU A 459 0.03 -5.21 22.94
CA LEU A 459 -0.05 -6.43 22.14
C LEU A 459 1.08 -7.40 22.44
N ILE A 460 2.33 -6.92 22.45
CA ILE A 460 3.51 -7.76 22.74
C ILE A 460 3.40 -8.40 24.11
N ALA A 461 2.98 -7.64 25.13
CA ALA A 461 2.77 -8.16 26.48
C ALA A 461 1.73 -9.30 26.51
N THR A 462 0.59 -9.08 25.85
CA THR A 462 -0.49 -10.07 25.79
C THR A 462 -0.08 -11.34 25.01
N LEU A 463 0.61 -11.18 23.87
CA LEU A 463 1.13 -12.31 23.10
C LEU A 463 2.23 -13.07 23.84
N ALA A 464 3.09 -12.38 24.59
CA ALA A 464 4.15 -12.99 25.40
C ALA A 464 3.57 -13.85 26.52
N GLU A 465 2.50 -13.38 27.18
CA GLU A 465 1.80 -14.11 28.21
C GLU A 465 1.14 -15.38 27.66
N HIS A 466 0.31 -15.25 26.60
CA HIS A 466 -0.43 -16.38 26.04
C HIS A 466 0.46 -17.33 25.21
N GLY A 467 1.52 -16.84 24.61
CA GLY A 467 2.50 -17.62 23.85
C GLY A 467 3.36 -18.55 24.71
N GLY A 468 3.35 -18.38 26.01
CA GLY A 468 4.10 -19.20 26.95
C GLY A 468 5.62 -19.06 26.91
N LYS A 469 6.12 -17.96 26.31
CA LYS A 469 7.56 -17.65 26.19
C LYS A 469 7.96 -16.34 26.88
N GLY A 470 7.02 -15.60 27.44
CA GLY A 470 7.23 -14.43 28.30
C GLY A 470 8.19 -13.40 27.73
N ALA A 471 9.17 -12.97 28.54
CA ALA A 471 10.13 -11.92 28.15
C ALA A 471 10.95 -12.26 26.90
N VAL A 472 11.21 -13.55 26.63
CA VAL A 472 11.95 -13.99 25.44
C VAL A 472 11.17 -13.68 24.16
N PHE A 473 9.85 -13.94 24.18
CA PHE A 473 8.97 -13.55 23.06
C PHE A 473 8.97 -12.04 22.85
N ALA A 474 8.79 -11.27 23.93
CA ALA A 474 8.72 -9.82 23.86
C ALA A 474 10.03 -9.22 23.30
N SER A 475 11.17 -9.68 23.77
CA SER A 475 12.49 -9.24 23.27
C SER A 475 12.68 -9.60 21.80
N ALA A 476 12.35 -10.83 21.42
CA ALA A 476 12.48 -11.29 20.04
C ALA A 476 11.60 -10.45 19.08
N MET A 477 10.33 -10.22 19.43
CA MET A 477 9.43 -9.44 18.60
C MET A 477 9.89 -7.98 18.45
N ARG A 478 10.31 -7.33 19.55
CA ARG A 478 10.85 -5.97 19.52
C ARG A 478 12.10 -5.87 18.64
N SER A 479 12.93 -6.91 18.57
CA SER A 479 14.12 -6.89 17.72
C SER A 479 13.78 -6.69 16.22
N PHE A 480 12.58 -7.10 15.77
CA PHE A 480 12.09 -6.87 14.40
C PHE A 480 11.32 -5.54 14.25
N LEU A 481 10.63 -5.09 15.30
CA LEU A 481 9.84 -3.86 15.25
C LEU A 481 10.71 -2.60 15.31
N ASP A 482 11.76 -2.65 16.15
CA ASP A 482 12.57 -1.50 16.50
C ASP A 482 13.90 -1.41 15.72
N GLN A 483 14.14 -2.34 14.79
CA GLN A 483 15.32 -2.33 13.91
C GLN A 483 14.92 -2.42 12.43
N PRO A 484 15.55 -1.62 11.55
CA PRO A 484 15.40 -1.73 10.10
C PRO A 484 16.25 -2.87 9.55
N GLY A 485 15.90 -3.36 8.36
CA GLY A 485 16.71 -4.33 7.64
C GLY A 485 16.20 -5.76 7.74
N VAL A 486 16.84 -6.63 6.96
CA VAL A 486 16.52 -8.05 6.82
C VAL A 486 17.66 -8.88 7.40
N PRO A 487 17.43 -9.82 8.32
CA PRO A 487 18.45 -10.77 8.74
C PRO A 487 18.90 -11.65 7.57
N LEU A 488 20.21 -11.91 7.46
CA LEU A 488 20.78 -12.97 6.65
C LEU A 488 21.24 -14.07 7.58
N VAL A 489 20.62 -15.22 7.51
CA VAL A 489 20.95 -16.40 8.32
C VAL A 489 21.81 -17.33 7.49
N LYS A 490 23.09 -17.44 7.83
CA LYS A 490 23.98 -18.47 7.28
C LYS A 490 23.75 -19.75 8.05
N ALA A 491 23.48 -20.83 7.34
CA ALA A 491 23.19 -22.14 7.94
C ALA A 491 24.11 -23.23 7.37
N GLY A 492 24.53 -24.14 8.23
CA GLY A 492 25.31 -25.32 7.85
C GLY A 492 25.07 -26.46 8.83
N VAL A 493 25.15 -27.69 8.36
CA VAL A 493 25.03 -28.87 9.19
C VAL A 493 26.36 -29.61 9.23
N GLU A 494 26.86 -29.89 10.42
CA GLU A 494 28.03 -30.68 10.68
C GLU A 494 27.65 -32.02 11.30
N CYS A 495 28.16 -33.11 10.74
CA CYS A 495 27.90 -34.45 11.22
C CYS A 495 29.14 -35.03 11.90
N ARG A 496 29.03 -35.36 13.19
CA ARG A 496 30.10 -36.03 13.98
C ARG A 496 29.50 -37.18 14.77
N ASP A 497 30.11 -38.33 14.66
CA ASP A 497 29.72 -39.56 15.39
C ASP A 497 28.23 -39.92 15.25
N GLY A 498 27.66 -39.73 14.06
CA GLY A 498 26.25 -39.97 13.75
C GLY A 498 25.28 -38.92 14.29
N LYS A 499 25.75 -37.84 14.94
CA LYS A 499 24.93 -36.73 15.41
C LYS A 499 25.07 -35.52 14.48
N ALA A 500 23.95 -34.83 14.24
CA ALA A 500 23.91 -33.63 13.43
C ALA A 500 23.91 -32.37 14.32
N GLY A 501 24.87 -31.46 14.08
CA GLY A 501 24.91 -30.12 14.68
C GLY A 501 24.57 -29.06 13.64
N LEU A 502 23.57 -28.24 13.92
CA LEU A 502 23.19 -27.10 13.11
C LEU A 502 23.98 -25.87 13.56
N HIS A 503 24.73 -25.28 12.67
CA HIS A 503 25.44 -24.02 12.86
C HIS A 503 24.67 -22.89 12.19
N LEU A 504 24.26 -21.90 12.96
CA LEU A 504 23.60 -20.71 12.48
C LEU A 504 24.45 -19.47 12.78
N ALA A 505 24.56 -18.57 11.82
CA ALA A 505 25.16 -17.25 12.02
C ALA A 505 24.23 -16.19 11.40
N GLN A 506 24.15 -15.01 12.00
CA GLN A 506 23.33 -13.92 11.50
C GLN A 506 24.15 -12.67 11.21
N THR A 507 23.76 -11.97 10.16
CA THR A 507 24.20 -10.62 9.83
C THR A 507 23.04 -9.87 9.20
N ARG A 508 23.14 -8.54 9.02
CA ARG A 508 22.22 -7.83 8.14
C ARG A 508 22.46 -8.21 6.68
N TYR A 509 21.40 -8.54 5.95
CA TYR A 509 21.47 -8.71 4.50
C TYR A 509 21.70 -7.35 3.83
N LEU A 510 22.75 -7.25 3.02
CA LEU A 510 23.07 -6.06 2.25
C LEU A 510 23.40 -6.46 0.81
N PRO A 511 22.86 -5.76 -0.22
CA PRO A 511 23.25 -5.91 -1.61
C PRO A 511 24.73 -5.54 -1.83
N TYR A 512 25.29 -5.94 -2.96
CA TYR A 512 26.69 -5.64 -3.33
C TYR A 512 26.96 -4.14 -3.36
N GLY A 513 28.13 -3.76 -2.89
CA GLY A 513 28.58 -2.37 -2.85
C GLY A 513 28.00 -1.54 -1.68
N VAL A 514 27.18 -2.15 -0.82
CA VAL A 514 26.60 -1.49 0.35
C VAL A 514 27.36 -1.88 1.62
N LEU A 515 27.77 -0.88 2.41
CA LEU A 515 28.45 -1.08 3.69
C LEU A 515 27.62 -0.43 4.81
N ALA A 516 27.10 -1.25 5.74
CA ALA A 516 26.50 -0.73 6.96
C ALA A 516 27.60 -0.34 7.97
N LYS A 517 27.38 0.75 8.71
CA LYS A 517 28.29 1.20 9.76
C LYS A 517 28.12 0.40 11.05
N ASP A 518 26.91 -0.12 11.30
CA ASP A 518 26.54 -0.80 12.54
C ASP A 518 26.23 -2.27 12.30
N SER A 519 26.63 -3.13 13.25
CA SER A 519 26.25 -4.53 13.30
C SER A 519 24.86 -4.65 13.96
N GLN A 520 23.85 -5.00 13.18
CA GLN A 520 22.51 -5.29 13.71
C GLN A 520 22.42 -6.78 14.06
N GLN A 521 21.69 -7.06 15.13
CA GLN A 521 21.43 -8.43 15.62
C GLN A 521 19.97 -8.55 16.02
N TRP A 522 19.33 -9.62 15.60
CA TRP A 522 17.95 -9.95 15.91
C TRP A 522 17.88 -11.22 16.77
N SER A 523 16.78 -11.42 17.46
CA SER A 523 16.42 -12.73 18.02
C SER A 523 15.51 -13.42 17.00
N VAL A 524 16.11 -14.25 16.13
CA VAL A 524 15.43 -14.83 14.96
C VAL A 524 14.86 -16.21 15.27
N PRO A 525 13.53 -16.42 15.23
CA PRO A 525 12.95 -17.76 15.21
C PRO A 525 13.29 -18.46 13.88
N VAL A 526 14.22 -19.43 13.90
CA VAL A 526 14.64 -20.20 12.74
C VAL A 526 14.05 -21.61 12.83
N CYS A 527 13.14 -21.93 11.94
CA CYS A 527 12.61 -23.29 11.80
C CYS A 527 13.30 -23.97 10.61
N VAL A 528 13.92 -25.10 10.86
CA VAL A 528 14.68 -25.88 9.88
C VAL A 528 13.95 -27.17 9.59
N ARG A 529 13.64 -27.43 8.31
CA ARG A 529 13.18 -28.73 7.85
C ARG A 529 14.37 -29.49 7.25
N PHE A 530 14.55 -30.72 7.66
CA PHE A 530 15.67 -31.54 7.22
C PHE A 530 15.21 -32.96 6.96
N GLY A 531 15.87 -33.66 6.07
CA GLY A 531 15.45 -34.98 5.65
C GLY A 531 16.57 -35.97 5.41
N HIS A 532 16.23 -37.27 5.57
CA HIS A 532 17.06 -38.40 5.20
C HIS A 532 16.20 -39.40 4.39
N GLY A 533 16.59 -39.63 3.14
CA GLY A 533 15.76 -40.38 2.20
C GLY A 533 14.40 -39.71 2.00
N GLN A 534 13.31 -40.43 2.32
CA GLN A 534 11.93 -39.90 2.27
C GLN A 534 11.41 -39.35 3.60
N ALA A 535 12.12 -39.61 4.69
CA ALA A 535 11.74 -39.11 6.01
C ALA A 535 12.22 -37.67 6.22
N HIS A 536 11.39 -36.83 6.82
CA HIS A 536 11.76 -35.47 7.16
C HIS A 536 11.19 -35.04 8.53
N ALA A 537 11.86 -34.10 9.17
CA ALA A 537 11.45 -33.49 10.43
C ALA A 537 11.63 -31.98 10.37
N THR A 538 10.96 -31.26 11.28
CA THR A 538 11.13 -29.82 11.45
C THR A 538 11.42 -29.50 12.90
N GLN A 539 12.46 -28.70 13.16
CA GLN A 539 12.79 -28.18 14.47
C GLN A 539 12.94 -26.66 14.40
N CYS A 540 12.51 -25.97 15.46
CA CYS A 540 12.60 -24.50 15.54
C CYS A 540 13.54 -24.09 16.68
N PHE A 541 14.40 -23.13 16.39
CA PHE A 541 15.42 -22.60 17.29
C PHE A 541 15.28 -21.09 17.39
N LEU A 542 15.78 -20.48 18.44
CA LEU A 542 15.91 -19.03 18.56
C LEU A 542 17.39 -18.67 18.42
N LEU A 543 17.72 -17.98 17.32
CA LEU A 543 19.06 -17.46 17.08
C LEU A 543 19.18 -16.07 17.67
N GLU A 544 19.81 -15.97 18.85
CA GLU A 544 20.00 -14.71 19.58
C GLU A 544 21.41 -14.15 19.47
N GLN A 545 22.37 -15.01 19.14
CA GLN A 545 23.79 -14.59 19.04
C GLN A 545 24.19 -14.41 17.59
N ALA A 546 25.31 -13.73 17.36
CA ALA A 546 25.89 -13.59 16.03
C ALA A 546 26.20 -14.96 15.39
N GLN A 547 26.59 -15.95 16.22
CA GLN A 547 26.79 -17.34 15.83
C GLN A 547 26.34 -18.24 16.98
N GLN A 548 25.63 -19.31 16.63
CA GLN A 548 25.10 -20.24 17.62
C GLN A 548 25.00 -21.66 17.02
N ARG A 549 25.29 -22.68 17.83
CA ARG A 549 25.17 -24.10 17.47
C ARG A 549 23.99 -24.70 18.19
N PHE A 550 23.26 -25.54 17.48
CA PHE A 550 22.12 -26.30 17.99
C PHE A 550 22.30 -27.78 17.62
N ASP A 551 21.75 -28.68 18.40
CA ASP A 551 21.70 -30.10 18.05
C ASP A 551 20.39 -30.38 17.27
N LEU A 552 20.49 -31.07 16.11
CA LEU A 552 19.35 -31.61 15.40
C LEU A 552 19.05 -33.03 15.92
N ASP A 553 17.77 -33.34 16.10
CA ASP A 553 17.32 -34.64 16.48
C ASP A 553 17.45 -35.63 15.29
N GLY A 554 17.88 -36.86 15.58
CA GLY A 554 17.99 -37.94 14.60
C GLY A 554 19.34 -38.05 13.91
N ALA A 555 19.37 -38.77 12.78
CA ALA A 555 20.57 -39.01 11.99
C ALA A 555 20.97 -37.78 11.15
N CYS A 556 22.19 -37.78 10.65
CA CYS A 556 22.70 -36.76 9.72
C CYS A 556 21.79 -36.60 8.51
N PRO A 557 21.28 -35.42 8.22
CA PRO A 557 20.38 -35.21 7.10
C PRO A 557 21.12 -35.21 5.75
N ASP A 558 20.45 -35.68 4.71
CA ASP A 558 20.94 -35.59 3.32
C ASP A 558 20.76 -34.17 2.79
N TRP A 559 19.76 -33.43 3.29
CA TRP A 559 19.44 -32.06 2.92
C TRP A 559 18.74 -31.33 4.08
N PHE A 560 18.79 -30.01 4.09
CA PHE A 560 18.05 -29.18 5.02
C PHE A 560 17.61 -27.87 4.38
N MET A 561 16.43 -27.37 4.80
CA MET A 561 15.83 -26.11 4.42
C MET A 561 15.75 -25.19 5.65
N PRO A 562 16.57 -24.13 5.73
CA PRO A 562 16.64 -23.31 6.95
C PRO A 562 15.46 -22.37 7.14
N ASN A 563 14.46 -22.36 6.26
CA ASN A 563 13.22 -21.58 6.40
C ASN A 563 12.02 -22.49 6.12
N ALA A 564 11.78 -23.45 7.02
CA ALA A 564 10.69 -24.40 6.93
C ALA A 564 9.34 -23.69 6.75
N ASP A 565 8.50 -24.24 5.86
CA ASP A 565 7.19 -23.67 5.50
C ASP A 565 7.27 -22.21 5.01
N ALA A 566 8.48 -21.71 4.72
CA ALA A 566 8.73 -20.34 4.29
C ALA A 566 8.12 -19.25 5.21
N ARG A 567 8.07 -19.45 6.54
CA ARG A 567 7.42 -18.52 7.48
C ARG A 567 8.35 -17.46 8.07
N GLY A 568 9.69 -17.63 7.97
CA GLY A 568 10.64 -16.68 8.55
C GLY A 568 10.77 -15.39 7.77
N TYR A 569 10.89 -14.24 8.45
CA TYR A 569 11.27 -12.96 7.85
C TYR A 569 12.79 -12.80 7.89
N TYR A 570 13.49 -13.59 7.09
CA TYR A 570 14.94 -13.54 6.89
C TYR A 570 15.30 -14.19 5.56
N ARG A 571 16.44 -13.83 5.01
CA ARG A 571 17.10 -14.53 3.91
C ARG A 571 18.09 -15.55 4.46
N PHE A 572 18.35 -16.61 3.73
CA PHE A 572 19.35 -17.58 4.17
C PHE A 572 20.45 -17.76 3.12
N GLU A 573 21.60 -18.20 3.59
CA GLU A 573 22.77 -18.54 2.79
C GLU A 573 23.29 -19.93 3.21
N LEU A 574 23.57 -20.75 2.23
CA LEU A 574 24.13 -22.09 2.41
C LEU A 574 25.51 -22.16 1.73
N SER A 575 26.30 -23.18 2.08
CA SER A 575 27.46 -23.54 1.27
C SER A 575 27.05 -23.95 -0.14
N GLY A 576 27.95 -23.89 -1.13
CA GLY A 576 27.65 -24.36 -2.48
C GLY A 576 27.26 -25.83 -2.51
N GLU A 577 27.84 -26.65 -1.63
CA GLU A 577 27.51 -28.08 -1.50
C GLU A 577 26.10 -28.28 -0.94
N ASP A 578 25.72 -27.53 0.10
CA ASP A 578 24.39 -27.59 0.71
C ASP A 578 23.31 -27.04 -0.24
N PHE A 579 23.60 -26.00 -1.01
CA PHE A 579 22.71 -25.56 -2.09
C PHE A 579 22.50 -26.65 -3.13
N ALA A 580 23.57 -27.38 -3.53
CA ALA A 580 23.47 -28.47 -4.49
C ALA A 580 22.69 -29.69 -3.93
N ARG A 581 22.82 -29.97 -2.62
CA ARG A 581 22.02 -31.01 -1.93
C ARG A 581 20.55 -30.63 -1.90
N LEU A 582 20.25 -29.36 -1.57
CA LEU A 582 18.88 -28.83 -1.53
C LEU A 582 18.25 -28.82 -2.93
N ALA A 583 19.02 -28.48 -3.97
CA ALA A 583 18.57 -28.53 -5.36
C ALA A 583 18.14 -29.96 -5.77
N LYS A 584 18.93 -31.00 -5.40
CA LYS A 584 18.57 -32.39 -5.64
C LYS A 584 17.32 -32.84 -4.90
N ALA A 585 17.04 -32.22 -3.72
CA ALA A 585 15.86 -32.48 -2.91
C ALA A 585 14.67 -31.58 -3.27
N SER A 586 14.75 -30.75 -4.34
CA SER A 586 13.73 -29.75 -4.68
C SER A 586 12.31 -30.31 -4.83
N ALA A 587 12.16 -31.54 -5.31
CA ALA A 587 10.87 -32.22 -5.40
C ALA A 587 10.23 -32.54 -4.02
N GLN A 588 11.02 -32.52 -2.94
CA GLN A 588 10.53 -32.70 -1.57
C GLN A 588 10.16 -31.37 -0.89
N LEU A 589 10.52 -30.25 -1.51
CA LEU A 589 10.19 -28.91 -1.00
C LEU A 589 8.74 -28.56 -1.33
N SER A 590 8.06 -27.91 -0.38
CA SER A 590 6.77 -27.29 -0.68
C SER A 590 6.92 -26.16 -1.71
N ALA A 591 5.84 -25.75 -2.38
CA ALA A 591 5.87 -24.62 -3.31
C ALA A 591 6.43 -23.35 -2.63
N ALA A 592 6.03 -23.06 -1.40
CA ALA A 592 6.54 -21.93 -0.63
C ALA A 592 8.06 -22.04 -0.37
N GLU A 593 8.55 -23.23 -0.04
CA GLU A 593 9.98 -23.44 0.18
C GLU A 593 10.79 -23.36 -1.14
N GLN A 594 10.21 -23.78 -2.26
CA GLN A 594 10.83 -23.57 -3.58
C GLN A 594 10.97 -22.10 -3.91
N VAL A 595 9.96 -21.27 -3.59
CA VAL A 595 10.02 -19.81 -3.78
C VAL A 595 11.11 -19.17 -2.92
N VAL A 596 11.22 -19.51 -1.62
CA VAL A 596 12.29 -18.94 -0.77
C VAL A 596 13.67 -19.47 -1.12
N TYR A 597 13.77 -20.68 -1.67
CA TYR A 597 15.02 -21.20 -2.24
C TYR A 597 15.45 -20.36 -3.45
N ALA A 598 14.52 -20.06 -4.37
CA ALA A 598 14.79 -19.17 -5.49
C ALA A 598 15.16 -17.73 -5.03
N ASP A 599 14.49 -17.19 -3.99
CA ASP A 599 14.88 -15.89 -3.40
C ASP A 599 16.29 -15.94 -2.81
N ALA A 600 16.69 -17.04 -2.16
CA ALA A 600 18.05 -17.20 -1.63
C ALA A 600 19.12 -17.16 -2.73
N LEU A 601 18.88 -17.83 -3.89
CA LEU A 601 19.74 -17.74 -5.07
C LEU A 601 19.79 -16.29 -5.60
N GLY A 602 18.63 -15.65 -5.75
CA GLY A 602 18.52 -14.26 -6.18
C GLY A 602 19.18 -13.27 -5.23
N ALA A 603 19.14 -13.52 -3.93
CA ALA A 603 19.80 -12.73 -2.90
C ALA A 603 21.31 -12.91 -2.92
N ALA A 604 21.82 -14.13 -3.11
CA ALA A 604 23.24 -14.42 -3.30
C ALA A 604 23.80 -13.71 -4.54
N PHE A 605 23.04 -13.73 -5.65
CA PHE A 605 23.39 -12.96 -6.85
C PHE A 605 23.44 -11.46 -6.57
N ALA A 606 22.42 -10.89 -5.94
CA ALA A 606 22.38 -9.46 -5.62
C ALA A 606 23.49 -9.00 -4.66
N ARG A 607 24.08 -9.93 -3.89
CA ARG A 607 25.27 -9.70 -3.05
C ARG A 607 26.59 -9.86 -3.80
N GLY A 608 26.56 -10.27 -5.09
CA GLY A 608 27.75 -10.57 -5.86
C GLY A 608 28.45 -11.89 -5.48
N SER A 609 27.81 -12.74 -4.66
CA SER A 609 28.36 -14.02 -4.23
C SER A 609 27.98 -15.21 -5.14
N LEU A 610 27.08 -15.00 -6.11
CA LEU A 610 26.63 -15.98 -7.08
C LEU A 610 26.77 -15.41 -8.50
N ALA A 611 27.39 -16.19 -9.42
CA ALA A 611 27.49 -15.78 -10.82
C ALA A 611 26.12 -15.81 -11.53
N PRO A 612 25.86 -14.92 -12.52
CA PRO A 612 24.61 -14.91 -13.27
C PRO A 612 24.32 -16.23 -13.96
N THR A 613 25.34 -16.93 -14.45
CA THR A 613 25.19 -18.23 -15.13
C THR A 613 24.65 -19.33 -14.21
N VAL A 614 25.04 -19.35 -12.93
CA VAL A 614 24.54 -20.33 -11.94
C VAL A 614 23.04 -20.08 -11.67
N LEU A 615 22.63 -18.81 -11.61
CA LEU A 615 21.22 -18.48 -11.45
C LEU A 615 20.39 -18.88 -12.67
N LEU A 616 20.91 -18.64 -13.88
CA LEU A 616 20.26 -19.06 -15.13
C LEU A 616 20.18 -20.60 -15.24
N ASP A 617 21.22 -21.34 -14.84
CA ASP A 617 21.23 -22.82 -14.79
C ASP A 617 20.21 -23.39 -13.81
N ALA A 618 19.79 -22.62 -12.79
CA ALA A 618 18.74 -23.02 -11.87
C ALA A 618 17.31 -22.81 -12.43
N MET A 619 17.09 -21.90 -13.39
CA MET A 619 15.76 -21.59 -13.91
C MET A 619 14.95 -22.80 -14.41
N PRO A 620 15.54 -23.77 -15.15
CA PRO A 620 14.78 -24.93 -15.62
C PRO A 620 14.10 -25.74 -14.52
N ALA A 621 14.68 -25.80 -13.32
CA ALA A 621 14.11 -26.52 -12.18
C ALA A 621 12.78 -25.92 -11.68
N PHE A 622 12.55 -24.63 -11.92
CA PHE A 622 11.35 -23.92 -11.50
C PHE A 622 10.33 -23.76 -12.63
N ALA A 623 10.79 -23.58 -13.87
CA ALA A 623 9.96 -23.22 -15.02
C ALA A 623 8.82 -24.20 -15.32
N GLY A 624 9.00 -25.49 -15.02
CA GLY A 624 7.97 -26.54 -15.20
C GLY A 624 6.89 -26.59 -14.13
N SER A 625 6.98 -25.77 -13.07
CA SER A 625 6.01 -25.79 -11.98
C SER A 625 4.62 -25.34 -12.45
N PRO A 626 3.53 -25.99 -11.99
CA PRO A 626 2.18 -25.52 -12.22
C PRO A 626 1.84 -24.27 -11.39
N LYS A 627 2.64 -23.95 -10.37
CA LYS A 627 2.43 -22.81 -9.48
C LYS A 627 3.08 -21.55 -10.07
N PRO A 628 2.32 -20.46 -10.33
CA PRO A 628 2.85 -19.26 -10.97
C PRO A 628 4.06 -18.67 -10.23
N GLN A 629 3.99 -18.61 -8.89
CA GLN A 629 5.02 -18.05 -8.03
C GLN A 629 6.34 -18.83 -8.12
N VAL A 630 6.26 -20.14 -8.26
CA VAL A 630 7.43 -21.01 -8.43
C VAL A 630 7.97 -20.88 -9.85
N ALA A 631 7.11 -21.05 -10.86
CA ALA A 631 7.52 -21.01 -12.27
C ALA A 631 8.24 -19.69 -12.63
N THR A 632 7.83 -18.59 -12.04
CA THR A 632 8.33 -17.23 -12.34
C THR A 632 9.30 -16.67 -11.30
N ALA A 633 9.70 -17.46 -10.30
CA ALA A 633 10.46 -16.97 -9.14
C ALA A 633 11.78 -16.25 -9.50
N LEU A 634 12.44 -16.66 -10.57
CA LEU A 634 13.72 -16.08 -11.00
C LEU A 634 13.59 -15.06 -12.15
N LEU A 635 12.39 -14.80 -12.69
CA LEU A 635 12.22 -13.92 -13.86
C LEU A 635 12.63 -12.47 -13.60
N MET A 636 12.46 -11.95 -12.39
CA MET A 636 12.96 -10.62 -12.03
C MET A 636 14.49 -10.52 -12.12
N ARG A 637 15.20 -11.58 -11.70
CA ARG A 637 16.67 -11.64 -11.80
C ARG A 637 17.12 -11.82 -13.24
N TYR A 638 16.40 -12.65 -14.01
CA TYR A 638 16.60 -12.77 -15.45
C TYR A 638 16.47 -11.41 -16.15
N ARG A 639 15.39 -10.64 -15.89
CA ARG A 639 15.20 -9.31 -16.46
C ARG A 639 16.38 -8.39 -16.15
N TRP A 640 16.86 -8.40 -14.91
CA TRP A 640 18.01 -7.59 -14.49
C TRP A 640 19.30 -7.99 -15.23
N ILE A 641 19.59 -9.29 -15.33
CA ILE A 641 20.76 -9.82 -16.08
C ILE A 641 20.66 -9.44 -17.56
N ARG A 642 19.50 -9.61 -18.16
CA ARG A 642 19.20 -9.26 -19.55
C ARG A 642 19.44 -7.76 -19.83
N GLU A 643 19.00 -6.88 -18.96
CA GLU A 643 19.07 -5.43 -19.17
C GLU A 643 20.46 -4.87 -18.87
N HIS A 644 21.15 -5.40 -17.87
CA HIS A 644 22.34 -4.75 -17.32
C HIS A 644 23.64 -5.52 -17.53
N VAL A 645 23.61 -6.82 -17.85
CA VAL A 645 24.79 -7.67 -18.04
C VAL A 645 24.94 -8.18 -19.47
N ALA A 646 23.86 -8.68 -20.10
CA ALA A 646 23.91 -9.21 -21.44
C ALA A 646 24.32 -8.14 -22.46
N SER A 647 25.32 -8.46 -23.32
CA SER A 647 25.73 -7.60 -24.41
C SER A 647 24.62 -7.44 -25.47
N GLU A 648 24.71 -6.43 -26.33
CA GLU A 648 23.75 -6.26 -27.43
C GLU A 648 23.73 -7.45 -28.39
N ALA A 649 24.88 -8.11 -28.59
CA ALA A 649 25.02 -9.25 -29.46
C ALA A 649 24.41 -10.52 -28.85
N THR A 650 24.54 -10.73 -27.55
CA THR A 650 24.09 -11.95 -26.88
C THR A 650 22.69 -11.87 -26.30
N ARG A 651 22.15 -10.66 -26.09
CA ARG A 651 20.78 -10.47 -25.57
C ARG A 651 19.70 -11.19 -26.39
N PRO A 652 19.68 -11.13 -27.74
CA PRO A 652 18.70 -11.88 -28.52
C PRO A 652 18.82 -13.41 -28.35
N LEU A 653 20.04 -13.94 -28.17
CA LEU A 653 20.26 -15.36 -27.92
C LEU A 653 19.79 -15.76 -26.51
N LEU A 654 20.03 -14.92 -25.50
CA LEU A 654 19.54 -15.10 -24.15
C LEU A 654 17.99 -15.08 -24.12
N ASP A 655 17.37 -14.16 -24.87
CA ASP A 655 15.93 -14.08 -25.01
C ASP A 655 15.34 -15.32 -25.70
N ALA A 656 16.00 -15.82 -26.73
CA ALA A 656 15.60 -17.05 -27.43
C ALA A 656 15.68 -18.29 -26.52
N TRP A 657 16.77 -18.41 -25.72
CA TRP A 657 16.92 -19.47 -24.72
C TRP A 657 15.81 -19.42 -23.67
N ALA A 658 15.53 -18.25 -23.11
CA ALA A 658 14.48 -18.08 -22.10
C ALA A 658 13.08 -18.31 -22.70
N ALA A 659 12.83 -17.87 -23.93
CA ALA A 659 11.59 -18.18 -24.64
C ALA A 659 11.39 -19.67 -24.84
N ALA A 660 12.44 -20.41 -25.24
CA ALA A 660 12.39 -21.86 -25.41
C ALA A 660 12.06 -22.60 -24.11
N LEU A 661 12.44 -22.04 -22.95
CA LEU A 661 12.15 -22.64 -21.65
C LEU A 661 10.65 -22.54 -21.27
N TYR A 662 9.98 -21.44 -21.62
CA TYR A 662 8.59 -21.17 -21.19
C TYR A 662 7.55 -21.35 -22.30
N ALA A 663 7.91 -21.25 -23.57
CA ALA A 663 6.97 -21.35 -24.69
C ALA A 663 6.21 -22.68 -24.76
N PRO A 664 6.80 -23.86 -24.48
CA PRO A 664 6.05 -25.10 -24.46
C PRO A 664 4.91 -25.09 -23.45
N ARG A 665 5.16 -24.56 -22.25
CA ARG A 665 4.11 -24.44 -21.22
C ARG A 665 3.01 -23.47 -21.66
N MET A 666 3.38 -22.35 -22.28
CA MET A 666 2.39 -21.39 -22.82
C MET A 666 1.54 -22.01 -23.95
N GLN A 667 2.12 -22.88 -24.79
CA GLN A 667 1.36 -23.61 -25.83
C GLN A 667 0.32 -24.54 -25.21
N GLU A 668 0.65 -25.24 -24.12
CA GLU A 668 -0.28 -26.14 -23.41
C GLU A 668 -1.43 -25.33 -22.78
N LEU A 669 -1.13 -24.21 -22.15
CA LEU A 669 -2.12 -23.31 -21.54
C LEU A 669 -3.03 -22.67 -22.58
N GLY A 670 -2.47 -22.29 -23.74
CA GLY A 670 -3.16 -21.52 -24.78
C GLY A 670 -3.24 -20.04 -24.45
N TRP A 671 -3.72 -19.25 -25.42
CA TRP A 671 -3.80 -17.78 -25.36
C TRP A 671 -5.19 -17.26 -24.99
N HIS A 672 -6.08 -18.13 -24.56
CA HIS A 672 -7.42 -17.81 -24.10
C HIS A 672 -7.76 -18.65 -22.89
N ARG A 673 -8.48 -18.03 -21.94
CA ARG A 673 -9.05 -18.73 -20.78
C ARG A 673 -10.05 -19.78 -21.27
N LYS A 674 -10.01 -20.96 -20.66
CA LYS A 674 -10.96 -22.04 -20.92
C LYS A 674 -12.09 -22.03 -19.90
N ASP A 675 -13.26 -22.48 -20.28
CA ASP A 675 -14.40 -22.60 -19.37
C ASP A 675 -14.05 -23.53 -18.20
N GLY A 676 -14.33 -23.08 -16.98
CA GLY A 676 -14.05 -23.83 -15.75
C GLY A 676 -12.58 -23.88 -15.34
N GLU A 677 -11.71 -23.10 -15.97
CA GLU A 677 -10.29 -23.05 -15.62
C GLU A 677 -10.08 -22.39 -14.25
N ASP A 678 -9.17 -22.98 -13.47
CA ASP A 678 -8.83 -22.46 -12.15
C ASP A 678 -7.98 -21.16 -12.23
N SER A 679 -8.05 -20.37 -11.16
CA SER A 679 -7.37 -19.07 -11.10
C SER A 679 -5.85 -19.17 -11.13
N THR A 680 -5.26 -20.27 -10.64
CA THR A 680 -3.81 -20.52 -10.65
C THR A 680 -3.32 -20.74 -12.09
N THR A 681 -4.04 -21.53 -12.88
CA THR A 681 -3.75 -21.76 -14.31
C THR A 681 -3.85 -20.45 -15.10
N THR A 682 -4.87 -19.65 -14.84
CA THR A 682 -5.03 -18.34 -15.48
C THR A 682 -3.90 -17.38 -15.10
N ALA A 683 -3.53 -17.31 -13.81
CA ALA A 683 -2.42 -16.48 -13.36
C ALA A 683 -1.07 -16.91 -13.99
N LEU A 684 -0.84 -18.22 -14.15
CA LEU A 684 0.36 -18.70 -14.83
C LEU A 684 0.39 -18.27 -16.30
N ARG A 685 -0.74 -18.41 -17.02
CA ARG A 685 -0.87 -17.93 -18.41
C ARG A 685 -0.54 -16.45 -18.52
N THR A 686 -1.12 -15.60 -17.67
CA THR A 686 -0.90 -14.16 -17.70
C THR A 686 0.58 -13.82 -17.50
N ARG A 687 1.24 -14.43 -16.50
CA ARG A 687 2.66 -14.19 -16.23
C ARG A 687 3.57 -14.65 -17.36
N LEU A 688 3.27 -15.80 -17.99
CA LEU A 688 4.04 -16.31 -19.12
C LEU A 688 3.78 -15.51 -20.40
N ALA A 689 2.57 -15.04 -20.63
CA ALA A 689 2.24 -14.16 -21.74
C ALA A 689 3.00 -12.82 -21.66
N ASP A 690 2.99 -12.15 -20.51
CA ASP A 690 3.81 -10.94 -20.26
C ASP A 690 5.30 -11.24 -20.50
N PHE A 691 5.82 -12.32 -19.92
CA PHE A 691 7.22 -12.65 -20.10
C PHE A 691 7.60 -12.88 -21.56
N LEU A 692 6.84 -13.69 -22.29
CA LEU A 692 7.12 -14.04 -23.68
C LEU A 692 6.91 -12.86 -24.63
N ALA A 693 5.81 -12.12 -24.49
CA ALA A 693 5.45 -11.09 -25.43
C ALA A 693 6.03 -9.71 -25.09
N VAL A 694 6.15 -9.36 -23.80
CA VAL A 694 6.61 -8.03 -23.36
C VAL A 694 8.10 -8.06 -23.01
N THR A 695 8.55 -9.02 -22.19
CA THR A 695 9.94 -9.06 -21.70
C THR A 695 10.91 -9.53 -22.80
N VAL A 696 10.76 -10.77 -23.31
CA VAL A 696 11.68 -11.34 -24.32
C VAL A 696 11.23 -11.06 -25.76
N ARG A 697 10.06 -10.46 -25.93
CA ARG A 697 9.52 -10.01 -27.21
C ARG A 697 9.50 -11.08 -28.30
N GLN A 698 9.14 -12.30 -27.93
CA GLN A 698 9.03 -13.42 -28.85
C GLN A 698 8.04 -13.10 -29.99
N PRO A 699 8.46 -13.21 -31.28
CA PRO A 699 7.63 -12.76 -32.40
C PRO A 699 6.25 -13.42 -32.46
N ALA A 700 6.17 -14.74 -32.23
CA ALA A 700 4.90 -15.48 -32.25
C ALA A 700 3.93 -15.02 -31.14
N ALA A 701 4.45 -14.83 -29.92
CA ALA A 701 3.66 -14.32 -28.78
C ALA A 701 3.11 -12.92 -29.07
N ARG A 702 3.96 -12.02 -29.60
CA ARG A 702 3.54 -10.67 -29.97
C ARG A 702 2.52 -10.65 -31.10
N ALA A 703 2.71 -11.49 -32.13
CA ALA A 703 1.75 -11.60 -33.23
C ALA A 703 0.36 -12.02 -32.72
N THR A 704 0.32 -13.01 -31.81
CA THR A 704 -0.95 -13.50 -31.23
C THR A 704 -1.64 -12.43 -30.39
N LEU A 705 -0.96 -11.83 -29.42
CA LEU A 705 -1.54 -10.80 -28.56
C LEU A 705 -1.86 -9.51 -29.34
N GLY A 706 -0.98 -9.09 -30.23
CA GLY A 706 -1.25 -7.93 -31.08
C GLY A 706 -2.47 -8.11 -31.99
N ALA A 707 -2.74 -9.34 -32.46
CA ALA A 707 -3.96 -9.63 -33.21
C ALA A 707 -5.22 -9.49 -32.33
N GLN A 708 -5.18 -9.99 -31.07
CA GLN A 708 -6.27 -9.81 -30.10
C GLN A 708 -6.50 -8.32 -29.79
N GLY A 709 -5.45 -7.55 -29.54
CA GLY A 709 -5.57 -6.13 -29.27
C GLY A 709 -6.11 -5.32 -30.45
N ARG A 710 -5.66 -5.63 -31.69
CA ARG A 710 -6.21 -5.02 -32.91
C ARG A 710 -7.68 -5.39 -33.10
N ALA A 711 -8.05 -6.65 -32.88
CA ALA A 711 -9.46 -7.07 -32.95
C ALA A 711 -10.32 -6.31 -31.92
N ALA A 712 -9.84 -6.15 -30.68
CA ALA A 712 -10.51 -5.39 -29.64
C ALA A 712 -10.71 -3.92 -30.00
N LEU A 713 -9.79 -3.32 -30.78
CA LEU A 713 -9.87 -1.95 -31.27
C LEU A 713 -10.60 -1.82 -32.62
N GLY A 714 -11.16 -2.90 -33.16
CA GLY A 714 -11.98 -2.90 -34.40
C GLY A 714 -11.19 -3.07 -35.70
N PHE A 715 -9.93 -3.49 -35.65
CA PHE A 715 -9.07 -3.74 -36.84
C PHE A 715 -9.09 -5.20 -37.31
N ASP A 716 -10.18 -5.90 -37.06
CA ASP A 716 -10.47 -7.25 -37.54
C ASP A 716 -11.48 -7.26 -38.72
N GLY A 717 -11.71 -6.11 -39.33
CA GLY A 717 -12.71 -5.92 -40.37
C GLY A 717 -14.09 -5.49 -39.87
N SER A 718 -14.35 -5.52 -38.56
CA SER A 718 -15.62 -5.09 -37.98
C SER A 718 -15.79 -3.56 -37.93
N GLY A 719 -14.70 -2.82 -37.84
CA GLY A 719 -14.70 -1.38 -37.63
C GLY A 719 -15.28 -0.92 -36.28
N LYS A 720 -15.52 -1.85 -35.34
CA LYS A 720 -16.15 -1.57 -34.04
C LYS A 720 -15.19 -1.94 -32.91
N VAL A 721 -15.02 -1.02 -31.96
CA VAL A 721 -14.31 -1.29 -30.70
C VAL A 721 -15.16 -2.22 -29.85
N ASP A 722 -14.58 -3.36 -29.48
CA ASP A 722 -15.15 -4.35 -28.58
C ASP A 722 -14.04 -5.05 -27.79
N LEU A 723 -13.79 -4.60 -26.58
CA LEU A 723 -12.70 -5.09 -25.76
C LEU A 723 -12.83 -6.57 -25.35
N ALA A 724 -14.05 -7.12 -25.40
CA ALA A 724 -14.31 -8.54 -25.13
C ALA A 724 -13.75 -9.49 -26.22
N ARG A 725 -13.24 -8.97 -27.32
CA ARG A 725 -12.54 -9.76 -28.37
C ARG A 725 -11.12 -10.18 -27.99
N ALA A 726 -10.54 -9.53 -26.98
CA ALA A 726 -9.32 -9.98 -26.34
C ALA A 726 -9.66 -10.83 -25.12
N ASP A 727 -8.77 -11.76 -24.76
CA ASP A 727 -8.89 -12.47 -23.50
C ASP A 727 -8.84 -11.45 -22.33
N PRO A 728 -9.77 -11.49 -21.38
CA PRO A 728 -9.85 -10.49 -20.33
C PRO A 728 -8.61 -10.47 -19.42
N ASP A 729 -7.94 -11.62 -19.23
CA ASP A 729 -6.72 -11.74 -18.42
C ASP A 729 -5.47 -11.20 -19.14
N LEU A 730 -5.53 -11.09 -20.51
CA LEU A 730 -4.43 -10.63 -21.36
C LEU A 730 -4.72 -9.27 -22.03
N LEU A 731 -5.85 -8.64 -21.72
CA LEU A 731 -6.33 -7.41 -22.39
C LEU A 731 -5.29 -6.28 -22.36
N GLY A 732 -4.65 -6.07 -21.21
CA GLY A 732 -3.64 -5.01 -21.06
C GLY A 732 -2.47 -5.19 -22.02
N ASP A 733 -1.88 -6.38 -22.05
CA ASP A 733 -0.75 -6.72 -22.92
C ASP A 733 -1.13 -6.73 -24.39
N ALA A 734 -2.31 -7.24 -24.70
CA ALA A 734 -2.83 -7.27 -26.08
C ALA A 734 -2.99 -5.86 -26.64
N LEU A 735 -3.58 -4.93 -25.89
CA LEU A 735 -3.75 -3.54 -26.27
C LEU A 735 -2.39 -2.82 -26.37
N ALA A 736 -1.50 -3.02 -25.39
CA ALA A 736 -0.17 -2.43 -25.39
C ALA A 736 0.65 -2.85 -26.62
N ILE A 737 0.65 -4.14 -26.96
CA ILE A 737 1.36 -4.66 -28.13
C ILE A 737 0.71 -4.16 -29.43
N ALA A 738 -0.63 -4.09 -29.50
CA ALA A 738 -1.31 -3.55 -30.66
C ALA A 738 -0.91 -2.10 -30.94
N VAL A 739 -0.79 -1.27 -29.90
CA VAL A 739 -0.34 0.14 -30.01
C VAL A 739 1.14 0.23 -30.32
N GLN A 740 2.00 -0.61 -29.68
CA GLN A 740 3.44 -0.59 -29.93
C GLN A 740 3.85 -0.97 -31.35
N ASP A 741 3.15 -1.95 -31.94
CA ASP A 741 3.46 -2.52 -33.26
C ASP A 741 2.51 -1.96 -34.37
N GLY A 742 1.51 -1.14 -33.99
CA GLY A 742 0.55 -0.51 -34.86
C GLY A 742 0.97 0.87 -35.33
N ASP A 743 0.11 1.45 -36.19
CA ASP A 743 0.25 2.80 -36.69
C ASP A 743 -0.58 3.82 -35.87
N ALA A 744 -0.58 5.09 -36.33
CA ALA A 744 -1.35 6.15 -35.69
C ALA A 744 -2.87 5.86 -35.65
N ALA A 745 -3.42 5.08 -36.58
CA ALA A 745 -4.86 4.76 -36.58
C ALA A 745 -5.23 3.85 -35.39
N VAL A 746 -4.37 2.88 -35.04
CA VAL A 746 -4.55 2.01 -33.87
C VAL A 746 -4.46 2.83 -32.58
N PHE A 747 -3.49 3.73 -32.49
CA PHE A 747 -3.35 4.65 -31.35
C PHE A 747 -4.61 5.52 -31.16
N GLU A 748 -5.09 6.16 -32.23
CA GLU A 748 -6.30 6.99 -32.23
C GLU A 748 -7.55 6.19 -31.84
N ALA A 749 -7.65 4.93 -32.25
CA ALA A 749 -8.75 4.05 -31.84
C ALA A 749 -8.69 3.74 -30.34
N ALA A 750 -7.50 3.45 -29.80
CA ALA A 750 -7.31 3.24 -28.37
C ALA A 750 -7.65 4.50 -27.55
N GLN A 751 -7.28 5.71 -28.03
CA GLN A 751 -7.62 6.96 -27.37
C GLN A 751 -9.14 7.20 -27.36
N ARG A 752 -9.81 7.04 -28.50
CA ARG A 752 -11.29 7.14 -28.54
C ARG A 752 -11.99 6.13 -27.65
N ALA A 753 -11.47 4.88 -27.58
CA ALA A 753 -11.99 3.86 -26.69
C ALA A 753 -11.83 4.26 -25.21
N PHE A 754 -10.69 4.84 -24.86
CA PHE A 754 -10.43 5.39 -23.52
C PHE A 754 -11.44 6.49 -23.15
N GLU A 755 -11.63 7.47 -24.02
CA GLU A 755 -12.52 8.61 -23.79
C GLU A 755 -13.99 8.19 -23.68
N ALA A 756 -14.39 7.14 -24.40
CA ALA A 756 -15.74 6.60 -24.36
C ALA A 756 -16.00 5.66 -23.18
N SER A 757 -14.94 5.08 -22.59
CA SER A 757 -15.09 4.06 -21.54
C SER A 757 -15.49 4.66 -20.20
N ARG A 758 -16.50 4.04 -19.55
CA ARG A 758 -16.88 4.28 -18.15
C ARG A 758 -16.40 3.17 -17.20
N ASN A 759 -15.77 2.12 -17.73
CA ASN A 759 -15.21 1.03 -16.95
C ASN A 759 -13.78 1.39 -16.60
N THR A 760 -13.50 1.60 -15.33
CA THR A 760 -12.20 2.04 -14.80
C THR A 760 -11.08 1.04 -15.14
N VAL A 761 -11.34 -0.26 -15.13
CA VAL A 761 -10.34 -1.28 -15.49
C VAL A 761 -9.95 -1.20 -16.97
N HIS A 762 -10.95 -1.03 -17.85
CA HIS A 762 -10.69 -0.82 -19.27
C HIS A 762 -9.91 0.47 -19.53
N ARG A 763 -10.23 1.55 -18.80
CA ARG A 763 -9.48 2.81 -18.87
C ARG A 763 -8.01 2.63 -18.50
N TYR A 764 -7.71 1.86 -17.44
CA TYR A 764 -6.33 1.55 -17.05
C TYR A 764 -5.56 0.80 -18.15
N ALA A 765 -6.18 -0.23 -18.73
CA ALA A 765 -5.57 -1.00 -19.82
C ALA A 765 -5.31 -0.12 -21.07
N LEU A 766 -6.28 0.73 -21.44
CA LEU A 766 -6.16 1.63 -22.58
C LEU A 766 -5.13 2.73 -22.35
N LEU A 767 -5.04 3.32 -21.15
CA LEU A 767 -4.01 4.29 -20.81
C LEU A 767 -2.61 3.67 -20.78
N GLY A 768 -2.46 2.47 -20.25
CA GLY A 768 -1.22 1.71 -20.32
C GLY A 768 -0.81 1.46 -21.76
N ALA A 769 -1.76 1.09 -22.61
CA ALA A 769 -1.51 0.89 -24.05
C ALA A 769 -1.07 2.18 -24.74
N LEU A 770 -1.77 3.29 -24.52
CA LEU A 770 -1.39 4.60 -25.07
C LEU A 770 0.01 5.02 -24.61
N GLY A 771 0.31 4.84 -23.30
CA GLY A 771 1.63 5.14 -22.73
C GLY A 771 2.76 4.31 -23.32
N SER A 772 2.47 3.11 -23.83
CA SER A 772 3.47 2.17 -24.35
C SER A 772 3.82 2.40 -25.84
N THR A 773 3.24 3.40 -26.52
CA THR A 773 3.58 3.73 -27.91
C THR A 773 5.07 3.99 -28.08
N ARG A 774 5.64 3.54 -29.21
CA ARG A 774 7.04 3.77 -29.59
C ARG A 774 7.24 4.91 -30.59
N ASP A 775 6.15 5.43 -31.16
CA ASP A 775 6.22 6.60 -32.02
C ASP A 775 6.55 7.83 -31.15
N PRO A 776 7.66 8.56 -31.44
CA PRO A 776 8.08 9.66 -30.58
C PRO A 776 7.09 10.83 -30.54
N ALA A 777 6.34 11.09 -31.62
CA ALA A 777 5.36 12.16 -31.67
C ALA A 777 4.11 11.80 -30.86
N LEU A 778 3.64 10.56 -30.97
CA LEU A 778 2.52 10.06 -30.18
C LEU A 778 2.89 9.94 -28.69
N ALA A 779 4.12 9.52 -28.38
CA ALA A 779 4.63 9.48 -27.00
C ALA A 779 4.71 10.87 -26.36
N ALA A 780 5.11 11.90 -27.12
CA ALA A 780 5.07 13.29 -26.64
C ALA A 780 3.64 13.75 -26.38
N ARG A 781 2.73 13.52 -27.33
CA ARG A 781 1.31 13.88 -27.19
C ARG A 781 0.66 13.22 -25.96
N VAL A 782 0.95 11.95 -25.71
CA VAL A 782 0.32 11.22 -24.59
C VAL A 782 0.85 11.68 -23.25
N ARG A 783 2.11 12.11 -23.12
CA ARG A 783 2.64 12.70 -21.88
C ARG A 783 1.87 13.96 -21.50
N ASP A 784 1.62 14.86 -22.45
CA ASP A 784 0.84 16.09 -22.24
C ASP A 784 -0.63 15.77 -21.95
N TYR A 785 -1.18 14.76 -22.63
CA TYR A 785 -2.55 14.28 -22.41
C TYR A 785 -2.77 13.84 -20.97
N GLY A 786 -1.78 13.21 -20.33
CA GLY A 786 -1.81 12.82 -18.92
C GLY A 786 -2.04 13.97 -17.93
N LEU A 787 -1.73 15.23 -18.33
CA LEU A 787 -2.01 16.42 -17.50
C LEU A 787 -3.39 17.04 -17.74
N THR A 788 -4.16 16.55 -18.70
CA THR A 788 -5.50 17.06 -18.97
C THR A 788 -6.56 16.48 -18.02
N SER A 789 -7.72 17.12 -17.95
CA SER A 789 -8.86 16.63 -17.17
C SER A 789 -9.50 15.34 -17.71
N ALA A 790 -9.13 14.89 -18.90
CA ALA A 790 -9.58 13.61 -19.46
C ALA A 790 -9.01 12.40 -18.71
N VAL A 791 -7.82 12.56 -18.13
CA VAL A 791 -7.15 11.54 -17.30
C VAL A 791 -7.39 11.87 -15.83
N GLN A 792 -7.99 10.96 -15.08
CA GLN A 792 -8.23 11.10 -13.65
C GLN A 792 -6.91 11.01 -12.85
N ILE A 793 -6.90 11.55 -11.63
CA ILE A 793 -5.71 11.55 -10.77
C ILE A 793 -5.22 10.11 -10.52
N GLY A 794 -6.10 9.20 -10.18
CA GLY A 794 -5.79 7.79 -9.94
C GLY A 794 -5.36 6.99 -11.19
N GLU A 795 -5.50 7.57 -12.39
CA GLU A 795 -5.14 6.94 -13.68
C GLU A 795 -3.73 7.30 -14.16
N MET A 796 -3.17 8.44 -13.71
CA MET A 796 -1.90 8.99 -14.23
C MET A 796 -0.73 8.00 -14.14
N GLY A 797 -0.69 7.18 -13.08
CA GLY A 797 0.35 6.18 -12.85
C GLY A 797 0.44 5.12 -13.95
N PHE A 798 -0.68 4.73 -14.57
CA PHE A 798 -0.71 3.76 -15.66
C PHE A 798 -0.08 4.32 -16.94
N LEU A 799 -0.33 5.58 -17.23
CA LEU A 799 0.23 6.26 -18.40
C LEU A 799 1.74 6.49 -18.25
N TYR A 800 2.17 7.16 -17.17
CA TYR A 800 3.59 7.49 -16.99
C TYR A 800 4.44 6.27 -16.67
N GLY A 801 3.89 5.28 -15.96
CA GLY A 801 4.52 3.98 -15.77
C GLY A 801 4.80 3.27 -17.10
N ALA A 802 3.82 3.23 -18.01
CA ALA A 802 4.01 2.64 -19.34
C ALA A 802 5.06 3.40 -20.18
N GLN A 803 5.13 4.75 -20.08
CA GLN A 803 6.17 5.56 -20.74
C GLN A 803 7.58 5.19 -20.22
N MET A 804 7.73 4.96 -18.92
CA MET A 804 9.01 4.60 -18.32
C MET A 804 9.37 3.12 -18.53
N ASN A 805 8.39 2.23 -18.64
CA ASN A 805 8.61 0.81 -18.96
C ASN A 805 9.09 0.60 -20.41
N GLU A 806 8.73 1.49 -21.36
CA GLU A 806 9.23 1.43 -22.74
C GLU A 806 10.60 2.14 -22.84
N PRO A 807 11.70 1.41 -23.09
CA PRO A 807 13.05 1.99 -23.10
C PRO A 807 13.21 3.17 -24.07
N ALA A 808 12.52 3.14 -25.20
CA ALA A 808 12.59 4.21 -26.20
C ALA A 808 12.06 5.56 -25.68
N ASN A 809 11.19 5.54 -24.68
CA ASN A 809 10.52 6.74 -24.16
C ASN A 809 11.20 7.34 -22.92
N ARG A 810 12.03 6.57 -22.21
CA ARG A 810 12.60 6.95 -20.88
C ARG A 810 13.29 8.31 -20.88
N ALA A 811 14.19 8.55 -21.85
CA ALA A 811 14.95 9.81 -21.92
C ALA A 811 14.04 11.02 -22.19
N ALA A 812 13.11 10.89 -23.15
CA ALA A 812 12.18 11.97 -23.48
C ALA A 812 11.19 12.24 -22.32
N THR A 813 10.77 11.21 -21.60
CA THR A 813 9.87 11.33 -20.45
C THR A 813 10.58 12.03 -19.28
N TRP A 814 11.85 11.74 -19.06
CA TRP A 814 12.67 12.45 -18.09
C TRP A 814 12.83 13.94 -18.42
N GLN A 815 13.10 14.27 -19.68
CA GLN A 815 13.18 15.67 -20.14
C GLN A 815 11.84 16.40 -19.97
N TRP A 816 10.74 15.71 -20.31
CA TRP A 816 9.40 16.23 -20.14
C TRP A 816 9.08 16.51 -18.66
N LEU A 817 9.47 15.63 -17.73
CA LEU A 817 9.32 15.87 -16.29
C LEU A 817 10.01 17.16 -15.86
N GLY A 818 11.20 17.44 -16.40
CA GLY A 818 11.93 18.68 -16.12
C GLY A 818 11.14 19.95 -16.44
N GLN A 819 10.26 19.89 -17.43
CA GLN A 819 9.44 21.03 -17.90
C GLN A 819 8.07 21.09 -17.17
N HIS A 820 7.53 19.95 -16.77
CA HIS A 820 6.15 19.81 -16.26
C HIS A 820 6.06 19.34 -14.79
N PHE A 821 7.17 19.38 -14.04
CA PHE A 821 7.21 18.91 -12.65
C PHE A 821 6.13 19.56 -11.76
N ASP A 822 5.98 20.88 -11.84
CA ASP A 822 5.03 21.61 -11.01
C ASP A 822 3.57 21.30 -11.37
N ASP A 823 3.29 21.10 -12.66
CA ASP A 823 1.95 20.74 -13.12
C ASP A 823 1.59 19.32 -12.68
N LEU A 824 2.55 18.39 -12.79
CA LEU A 824 2.38 17.02 -12.31
C LEU A 824 2.16 16.99 -10.79
N ARG A 825 3.03 17.69 -10.03
CA ARG A 825 2.98 17.71 -8.56
C ARG A 825 1.65 18.22 -8.03
N LYS A 826 1.10 19.28 -8.61
CA LYS A 826 -0.19 19.88 -8.21
C LYS A 826 -1.39 18.93 -8.38
N ARG A 827 -1.26 17.93 -9.23
CA ARG A 827 -2.30 16.93 -9.47
C ARG A 827 -2.16 15.69 -8.60
N LEU A 828 -0.98 15.44 -8.01
CA LEU A 828 -0.75 14.21 -7.25
C LEU A 828 -1.20 14.35 -5.80
N PRO A 829 -1.97 13.38 -5.28
CA PRO A 829 -2.34 13.37 -3.87
C PRO A 829 -1.09 13.16 -2.98
N PRO A 830 -1.10 13.60 -1.72
CA PRO A 830 0.04 13.58 -0.81
C PRO A 830 0.76 12.22 -0.73
N PHE A 831 0.02 11.12 -0.60
CA PHE A 831 0.60 9.77 -0.52
C PHE A 831 1.36 9.34 -1.79
N ALA A 832 1.05 9.93 -2.96
CA ALA A 832 1.73 9.63 -4.23
C ALA A 832 2.99 10.47 -4.42
N GLN A 833 3.10 11.61 -3.75
CA GLN A 833 4.19 12.57 -3.96
C GLN A 833 5.56 11.99 -3.57
N SER A 834 5.63 11.21 -2.47
CA SER A 834 6.86 10.53 -2.05
C SER A 834 7.42 9.54 -3.08
N ARG A 835 6.56 9.04 -3.99
CA ARG A 835 6.90 8.02 -5.00
C ARG A 835 7.39 8.61 -6.31
N VAL A 836 7.25 9.92 -6.51
CA VAL A 836 7.62 10.61 -7.77
C VAL A 836 9.07 10.35 -8.18
N PRO A 837 10.10 10.44 -7.31
CA PRO A 837 11.47 10.14 -7.71
C PRO A 837 11.63 8.71 -8.27
N GLY A 838 10.94 7.72 -7.67
CA GLY A 838 10.96 6.33 -8.10
C GLY A 838 10.24 6.08 -9.43
N MET A 839 9.15 6.80 -9.69
CA MET A 839 8.36 6.67 -10.92
C MET A 839 9.18 6.96 -12.19
N PHE A 840 10.15 7.85 -12.11
CA PHE A 840 10.99 8.27 -13.23
C PHE A 840 12.41 7.71 -13.17
N ALA A 841 12.61 6.61 -12.43
CA ALA A 841 13.93 5.99 -12.22
C ALA A 841 14.18 4.73 -13.05
N ASP A 842 13.17 4.19 -13.73
CA ASP A 842 13.28 2.93 -14.46
C ASP A 842 14.40 2.95 -15.52
N GLY A 843 15.16 1.83 -15.57
CA GLY A 843 16.30 1.67 -16.47
C GLY A 843 17.57 2.43 -16.08
N ARG A 844 17.54 3.22 -15.01
CA ARG A 844 18.71 3.94 -14.50
C ARG A 844 19.59 3.00 -13.69
N CYS A 845 20.86 2.83 -14.13
CA CYS A 845 21.81 1.91 -13.49
C CYS A 845 23.24 2.43 -13.64
N SER A 846 23.50 3.70 -13.26
CA SER A 846 24.83 4.29 -13.22
C SER A 846 24.92 5.35 -12.13
N VAL A 847 26.13 5.58 -11.60
CA VAL A 847 26.38 6.64 -10.61
C VAL A 847 25.96 8.00 -11.18
N ALA A 848 26.30 8.29 -12.44
CA ALA A 848 25.91 9.55 -13.08
C ALA A 848 24.39 9.74 -13.14
N ALA A 849 23.62 8.68 -13.43
CA ALA A 849 22.15 8.73 -13.44
C ALA A 849 21.55 8.94 -12.03
N ALA A 850 22.19 8.38 -10.99
CA ALA A 850 21.82 8.63 -9.60
C ALA A 850 22.06 10.09 -9.22
N ASP A 851 23.21 10.65 -9.61
CA ASP A 851 23.59 12.03 -9.31
C ASP A 851 22.71 13.04 -10.07
N GLU A 852 22.38 12.75 -11.34
CA GLU A 852 21.44 13.55 -12.14
C GLU A 852 20.05 13.61 -11.48
N LEU A 853 19.52 12.45 -11.06
CA LEU A 853 18.22 12.36 -10.37
C LEU A 853 18.26 13.12 -9.03
N ALA A 854 19.32 12.93 -8.24
CA ALA A 854 19.49 13.65 -6.98
C ALA A 854 19.58 15.17 -7.20
N ALA A 855 20.34 15.62 -8.17
CA ALA A 855 20.50 17.05 -8.50
C ALA A 855 19.17 17.69 -8.93
N PHE A 856 18.33 16.96 -9.66
CA PHE A 856 16.99 17.43 -10.07
C PHE A 856 16.04 17.56 -8.89
N PHE A 857 15.92 16.52 -8.03
CA PHE A 857 14.92 16.49 -6.98
C PHE A 857 15.33 17.22 -5.71
N THR A 858 16.60 17.28 -5.32
CA THR A 858 17.04 17.90 -4.07
C THR A 858 16.51 19.32 -3.85
N PRO A 859 16.57 20.24 -4.83
CA PRO A 859 16.02 21.59 -4.63
C PRO A 859 14.48 21.64 -4.58
N ARG A 860 13.80 20.58 -5.04
CA ARG A 860 12.35 20.44 -5.13
C ARG A 860 11.75 19.56 -4.04
N ILE A 861 12.57 18.91 -3.23
CA ILE A 861 12.17 17.83 -2.35
C ILE A 861 11.20 18.29 -1.25
N LYS A 862 11.35 19.52 -0.77
CA LYS A 862 10.44 20.15 0.21
C LYS A 862 9.02 20.34 -0.32
N ASP A 863 8.85 20.34 -1.64
CA ASP A 863 7.56 20.50 -2.30
C ASP A 863 6.84 19.15 -2.49
N LEU A 864 7.49 18.04 -2.11
CA LEU A 864 6.94 16.67 -2.15
C LEU A 864 6.79 16.14 -0.73
N ILE A 865 5.56 15.88 -0.31
CA ILE A 865 5.29 15.31 1.01
C ILE A 865 5.96 13.92 1.11
N GLY A 866 6.85 13.75 2.11
CA GLY A 866 7.62 12.51 2.28
C GLY A 866 8.65 12.22 1.19
N GLY A 867 8.92 13.18 0.31
CA GLY A 867 9.81 13.04 -0.86
C GLY A 867 11.26 12.70 -0.50
N GLU A 868 11.76 13.17 0.64
CA GLU A 868 13.14 12.93 1.08
C GLU A 868 13.47 11.43 1.15
N ARG A 869 12.60 10.64 1.77
CA ARG A 869 12.78 9.18 1.85
C ARG A 869 12.68 8.54 0.48
N GLY A 870 11.68 8.91 -0.32
CA GLY A 870 11.52 8.40 -1.69
C GLY A 870 12.74 8.67 -2.57
N LEU A 871 13.32 9.87 -2.46
CA LEU A 871 14.55 10.22 -3.16
C LEU A 871 15.74 9.40 -2.68
N ALA A 872 15.95 9.31 -1.36
CA ALA A 872 17.06 8.55 -0.78
C ALA A 872 17.03 7.08 -1.22
N GLN A 873 15.87 6.43 -1.15
CA GLN A 873 15.69 5.04 -1.59
C GLN A 873 15.93 4.86 -3.09
N THR A 874 15.47 5.81 -3.90
CA THR A 874 15.64 5.75 -5.35
C THR A 874 17.10 5.88 -5.76
N VAL A 875 17.80 6.88 -5.22
CA VAL A 875 19.24 7.10 -5.46
C VAL A 875 20.05 5.89 -5.01
N GLU A 876 19.73 5.33 -3.85
CA GLU A 876 20.42 4.13 -3.33
C GLU A 876 20.23 2.93 -4.25
N ARG A 877 19.01 2.66 -4.74
CA ARG A 877 18.72 1.56 -5.69
C ARG A 877 19.51 1.71 -7.00
N ILE A 878 19.59 2.92 -7.57
CA ILE A 878 20.34 3.16 -8.80
C ILE A 878 21.84 2.91 -8.57
N ARG A 879 22.39 3.35 -7.44
CA ARG A 879 23.79 3.11 -7.08
C ARG A 879 24.10 1.63 -6.83
N GLN A 880 23.20 0.89 -6.16
CA GLN A 880 23.31 -0.55 -5.98
C GLN A 880 23.29 -1.29 -7.32
N CYS A 881 22.40 -0.86 -8.25
CA CYS A 881 22.36 -1.41 -9.61
C CYS A 881 23.72 -1.19 -10.31
N SER A 882 24.28 0.03 -10.28
CA SER A 882 25.58 0.36 -10.87
C SER A 882 26.69 -0.51 -10.28
N ALA A 883 26.77 -0.60 -8.95
CA ALA A 883 27.80 -1.37 -8.27
C ALA A 883 27.75 -2.86 -8.63
N LEU A 884 26.55 -3.47 -8.64
CA LEU A 884 26.40 -4.88 -9.02
C LEU A 884 26.73 -5.10 -10.50
N ARG A 885 26.30 -4.18 -11.39
CA ARG A 885 26.62 -4.26 -12.82
C ARG A 885 28.12 -4.20 -13.08
N GLU A 886 28.83 -3.27 -12.41
CA GLU A 886 30.29 -3.11 -12.55
C GLU A 886 31.06 -4.31 -11.98
N HIS A 887 30.53 -4.93 -10.92
CA HIS A 887 31.08 -6.16 -10.35
C HIS A 887 30.91 -7.39 -11.24
N THR A 888 29.84 -7.43 -12.03
CA THR A 888 29.45 -8.61 -12.81
C THR A 888 30.18 -8.63 -14.15
N ASP A 889 31.10 -9.58 -14.33
CA ASP A 889 31.76 -9.80 -15.64
C ASP A 889 30.74 -10.39 -16.65
N ALA A 890 30.59 -9.70 -17.78
CA ALA A 890 29.67 -10.13 -18.85
C ALA A 890 30.20 -11.31 -19.68
N ARG A 891 31.53 -11.51 -19.76
CA ARG A 891 32.14 -12.55 -20.63
C ARG A 891 31.70 -13.95 -20.30
N PRO A 892 31.66 -14.41 -19.04
CA PRO A 892 31.14 -15.74 -18.72
C PRO A 892 29.68 -15.93 -19.14
N LEU A 893 28.86 -14.86 -19.05
CA LEU A 893 27.47 -14.89 -19.52
C LEU A 893 27.41 -15.02 -21.05
N ASP A 894 28.20 -14.22 -21.78
CA ASP A 894 28.22 -14.25 -23.24
C ASP A 894 28.68 -15.64 -23.76
N GLU A 895 29.70 -16.22 -23.16
CA GLU A 895 30.16 -17.57 -23.45
C GLU A 895 29.10 -18.62 -23.14
N TRP A 896 28.44 -18.50 -22.01
CA TRP A 896 27.36 -19.42 -21.61
C TRP A 896 26.18 -19.38 -22.58
N VAL A 897 25.77 -18.19 -23.02
CA VAL A 897 24.66 -17.98 -23.97
C VAL A 897 25.02 -18.57 -25.34
N VAL A 898 26.23 -18.30 -25.88
CA VAL A 898 26.69 -18.82 -27.18
C VAL A 898 26.80 -20.35 -27.16
N ALA A 899 27.26 -20.94 -26.07
CA ALA A 899 27.33 -22.40 -25.95
C ALA A 899 25.94 -23.06 -26.05
N ARG A 900 24.90 -22.44 -25.44
CA ARG A 900 23.53 -22.96 -25.45
C ARG A 900 22.72 -22.61 -26.70
N SER A 901 23.09 -21.62 -27.47
CA SER A 901 22.42 -21.26 -28.71
C SER A 901 22.80 -22.20 -29.87
N ARG A 902 23.79 -23.08 -29.69
CA ARG A 902 24.23 -24.06 -30.67
C ARG A 902 23.50 -25.41 -30.56
N HIS A 903 22.71 -25.57 -29.54
CA HIS A 903 21.86 -26.73 -29.26
C HIS A 903 20.39 -26.39 -29.31
#